data_0b4a56b93b4f83a4a23979ecbfec2a31
#
_entry.id   0b4a56b93b4f83a4a23979ecbfec2a31
#
_cell.length_a   1.000
_cell.length_b   1.000
_cell.length_c   1.000
_cell.angle_alpha   90.00
_cell.angle_beta   90.00
_cell.angle_gamma   90.00
#
_symmetry.space_group_name_H-M   'P 1'
#
loop_
_entity.id
_entity.type
_entity.pdbx_description
1 polymer ?
#
loop_
_entity_poly.entity_id
_entity_poly.type
_entity_poly.pdbx_seq_one_letter_code
_entity_poly.pdbx_strand_id
1 'polypeptide(L)'
;MPRIILLTVASVALLSACGETSIVPGKRDVPRPSGFAPSVVEERDANREGVELTPEQARERVDEFRVTKDSASREWPVDSITYKRFQNPGQRAIYLRRALGRYALIEAKERSTGTSLSKVRSTAKRVAPSTSGEWWAGSIHRADLTPQEVNRAIALPDMVYDAVKHSPQIAAFGDLPAIRGTAIQEARGRFVPEFFAEGSISRDDSRATSPAIASGAARSITDENELEFGVRSRLLTGGEIAVSQRFTNTDTNRTAFIPGEQTSSQTTIALVQPLLRGAGITRNDAPRRIANMDTQIATEEFRRQSEQHLLETERAYWNLYVARAVFLQRSHLAGHGERLLQQVRDRVNIDADPVLVNRAESLATIWRADAVRAKSAVDNAELRLAALVNSPRVMPANLELLPTSAPNGASRILSVEDTIEEIFVNRPELQQAILQYEAALLREGVAANDSLPELDLILEYNAQGGTDGGSFSSAFNDEDNGDGHVIGLTFSVPLGFDERDARYKRRRLETIQQERQVLAVISTILTEVDVSANEYVIASQDLVAQRRAQLAAQRDLVTLRNRWNDGVGEGQGIAVFSALLDSYERVQQAEQSVATARATREIASANLARARGVLLKRWGLKTDIQKDIRDEPTYKLKRK
;
A
#
# COMPACT_ATOMS: atom_id res chain seq x y z
N MET A 1 23.93 -41.50 -39.96
CA MET A 1 22.63 -40.77 -39.93
C MET A 1 22.37 -40.37 -38.53
N PRO A 2 22.44 -39.09 -38.24
CA PRO A 2 21.36 -38.39 -37.60
C PRO A 2 21.12 -37.01 -38.23
N ARG A 3 19.88 -36.53 -38.05
CA ARG A 3 19.33 -35.33 -38.66
C ARG A 3 19.80 -34.06 -37.95
N ILE A 4 20.34 -33.15 -38.77
CA ILE A 4 20.67 -31.76 -38.41
C ILE A 4 19.36 -30.95 -38.48
N ILE A 5 18.98 -30.28 -37.39
CA ILE A 5 17.92 -29.30 -37.36
C ILE A 5 18.56 -27.90 -37.48
N LEU A 6 18.35 -27.29 -38.62
CA LEU A 6 18.66 -25.88 -38.88
C LEU A 6 17.58 -25.01 -38.25
N LEU A 7 17.96 -24.11 -37.38
CA LEU A 7 17.10 -23.00 -36.92
C LEU A 7 17.50 -21.73 -37.66
N THR A 8 16.65 -21.31 -38.58
CA THR A 8 16.75 -20.05 -39.33
C THR A 8 16.35 -18.88 -38.45
N VAL A 9 17.28 -17.92 -38.32
CA VAL A 9 16.99 -16.59 -37.75
C VAL A 9 16.36 -15.74 -38.85
N ALA A 10 15.13 -15.33 -38.69
CA ALA A 10 14.44 -14.42 -39.56
C ALA A 10 14.66 -12.97 -39.10
N SER A 11 15.38 -12.22 -39.94
CA SER A 11 15.51 -10.77 -39.80
C SER A 11 14.22 -10.10 -40.27
N VAL A 12 13.58 -9.30 -39.44
CA VAL A 12 12.48 -8.42 -39.81
C VAL A 12 12.99 -6.98 -39.88
N ALA A 13 13.18 -6.51 -41.11
CA ALA A 13 13.33 -5.09 -41.38
C ALA A 13 11.94 -4.48 -41.53
N LEU A 14 11.60 -3.47 -40.74
CA LEU A 14 10.41 -2.65 -40.93
C LEU A 14 10.78 -1.30 -41.52
N LEU A 15 10.36 -1.13 -42.76
CA LEU A 15 10.37 0.12 -43.50
C LEU A 15 9.32 1.08 -42.94
N SER A 16 9.74 2.32 -42.78
CA SER A 16 8.90 3.49 -42.58
C SER A 16 8.10 3.81 -43.84
N ALA A 17 6.79 4.03 -43.68
CA ALA A 17 5.98 4.75 -44.66
C ALA A 17 5.13 5.80 -43.95
N CYS A 18 5.37 7.05 -44.29
CA CYS A 18 4.55 8.21 -43.96
C CYS A 18 3.14 8.09 -44.57
N GLY A 19 2.16 8.56 -43.82
CA GLY A 19 0.81 8.77 -44.29
C GLY A 19 0.04 9.65 -43.33
N GLU A 20 0.12 10.97 -43.56
CA GLU A 20 -0.77 11.96 -42.93
C GLU A 20 -2.21 11.75 -43.42
N THR A 21 -3.14 11.54 -42.48
CA THR A 21 -4.54 11.88 -42.71
C THR A 21 -5.12 12.45 -41.43
N SER A 22 -5.34 13.75 -41.43
CA SER A 22 -6.08 14.51 -40.45
C SER A 22 -7.57 14.12 -40.50
N ILE A 23 -8.10 13.54 -39.42
CA ILE A 23 -9.54 13.40 -39.20
C ILE A 23 -9.92 14.30 -38.02
N VAL A 24 -10.64 15.38 -38.34
CA VAL A 24 -11.31 16.25 -37.39
C VAL A 24 -12.61 15.55 -36.95
N PRO A 25 -12.84 15.25 -35.67
CA PRO A 25 -14.16 14.80 -35.22
C PRO A 25 -15.09 15.99 -35.01
N GLY A 26 -16.22 15.95 -35.72
CA GLY A 26 -17.29 16.93 -35.61
C GLY A 26 -17.90 17.03 -34.23
N LYS A 27 -18.23 18.23 -33.84
CA LYS A 27 -19.03 18.57 -32.64
C LYS A 27 -20.38 17.87 -32.73
N ARG A 28 -20.72 17.04 -31.77
CA ARG A 28 -22.10 16.65 -31.46
C ARG A 28 -22.63 17.59 -30.39
N ASP A 29 -23.66 18.34 -30.73
CA ASP A 29 -24.46 19.13 -29.81
C ASP A 29 -25.24 18.20 -28.89
N VAL A 30 -24.96 18.30 -27.58
CA VAL A 30 -25.77 17.69 -26.52
C VAL A 30 -26.65 18.82 -25.95
N PRO A 31 -28.00 18.68 -25.89
CA PRO A 31 -28.86 19.72 -25.36
C PRO A 31 -28.65 19.89 -23.84
N ARG A 32 -28.44 21.12 -23.41
CA ARG A 32 -28.37 21.53 -22.00
C ARG A 32 -29.75 21.55 -21.38
N PRO A 33 -29.96 21.05 -20.16
CA PRO A 33 -31.19 21.31 -19.42
C PRO A 33 -31.19 22.77 -18.94
N SER A 34 -32.25 23.46 -19.26
CA SER A 34 -32.54 24.82 -18.82
C SER A 34 -32.84 24.85 -17.31
N GLY A 35 -32.08 25.63 -16.56
CA GLY A 35 -32.48 26.02 -15.22
C GLY A 35 -31.40 26.09 -14.16
N PHE A 36 -30.32 26.87 -14.39
CA PHE A 36 -29.54 27.44 -13.29
C PHE A 36 -29.07 28.85 -13.68
N ALA A 37 -29.31 29.79 -12.81
CA ALA A 37 -28.92 31.18 -12.98
C ALA A 37 -27.38 31.32 -13.04
N PRO A 38 -26.84 32.23 -13.85
CA PRO A 38 -25.42 32.49 -13.89
C PRO A 38 -24.98 33.24 -12.64
N SER A 39 -24.22 32.56 -11.80
CA SER A 39 -23.59 33.19 -10.64
C SER A 39 -22.09 33.14 -10.77
N VAL A 40 -21.45 34.30 -10.90
CA VAL A 40 -20.11 34.66 -10.39
C VAL A 40 -18.88 34.02 -11.07
N VAL A 41 -18.99 33.31 -12.18
CA VAL A 41 -17.81 32.75 -12.87
C VAL A 41 -17.36 33.58 -14.09
N GLU A 42 -18.22 34.44 -14.63
CA GLU A 42 -17.91 35.24 -15.83
C GLU A 42 -17.06 36.49 -15.59
N GLU A 43 -16.85 36.90 -14.34
CA GLU A 43 -16.02 38.11 -14.05
C GLU A 43 -14.52 37.82 -13.90
N ARG A 44 -14.09 36.56 -13.92
CA ARG A 44 -12.65 36.19 -13.82
C ARG A 44 -11.94 35.94 -15.15
N ASP A 45 -12.64 35.73 -16.24
CA ASP A 45 -12.02 35.46 -17.54
C ASP A 45 -11.84 36.68 -18.44
N ALA A 46 -12.41 37.84 -18.09
CA ALA A 46 -12.28 39.09 -18.86
C ALA A 46 -10.93 39.82 -18.67
N ASN A 47 -10.05 39.34 -17.78
CA ASN A 47 -8.74 39.97 -17.50
C ASN A 47 -7.53 39.07 -17.91
N ARG A 48 -7.69 38.19 -18.88
CA ARG A 48 -6.56 37.51 -19.54
C ARG A 48 -6.28 38.11 -20.93
N GLU A 49 -6.09 39.38 -21.00
CA GLU A 49 -5.25 39.95 -22.08
C GLU A 49 -3.80 39.60 -21.75
N GLY A 50 -3.15 38.85 -22.68
CA GLY A 50 -1.77 38.45 -22.54
C GLY A 50 -0.86 39.67 -22.52
N VAL A 51 -0.49 40.11 -21.34
CA VAL A 51 0.61 41.07 -21.15
C VAL A 51 1.88 40.25 -21.35
N GLU A 52 2.56 40.45 -22.49
CA GLU A 52 3.95 40.01 -22.67
C GLU A 52 4.80 40.70 -21.64
N LEU A 53 5.15 39.97 -20.59
CA LEU A 53 6.03 40.44 -19.52
C LEU A 53 7.47 40.54 -20.09
N THR A 54 8.09 41.65 -19.89
CA THR A 54 9.54 41.78 -20.15
C THR A 54 10.33 40.79 -19.29
N PRO A 55 11.53 40.36 -19.73
CA PRO A 55 12.33 39.40 -18.95
C PRO A 55 12.65 39.87 -17.52
N GLU A 56 12.64 41.15 -17.24
CA GLU A 56 12.79 41.74 -15.90
C GLU A 56 11.50 41.57 -15.07
N GLN A 57 10.34 41.87 -15.63
CA GLN A 57 9.04 41.68 -14.98
C GLN A 57 8.72 40.22 -14.73
N ALA A 58 9.17 39.31 -15.65
CA ALA A 58 9.09 37.88 -15.41
C ALA A 58 9.98 37.41 -14.26
N ARG A 59 11.17 38.01 -14.10
CA ARG A 59 12.06 37.75 -12.95
C ARG A 59 11.49 38.32 -11.65
N GLU A 60 10.93 39.48 -11.67
CA GLU A 60 10.28 40.11 -10.51
C GLU A 60 9.05 39.34 -10.05
N ARG A 61 8.20 38.82 -10.98
CA ARG A 61 7.10 37.91 -10.66
C ARG A 61 7.55 36.53 -10.18
N VAL A 62 8.65 36.00 -10.70
CA VAL A 62 9.24 34.76 -10.18
C VAL A 62 9.85 34.98 -8.79
N ASP A 63 10.34 36.16 -8.50
CA ASP A 63 10.81 36.52 -7.16
C ASP A 63 9.68 36.87 -6.19
N GLU A 64 8.50 37.34 -6.66
CA GLU A 64 7.25 37.41 -5.90
C GLU A 64 6.64 36.04 -5.63
N PHE A 65 6.78 35.06 -6.53
CA PHE A 65 6.46 33.65 -6.29
C PHE A 65 7.56 32.90 -5.49
N ARG A 66 8.73 33.47 -5.31
CA ARG A 66 9.60 33.12 -4.20
C ARG A 66 8.88 33.65 -2.96
N VAL A 67 8.08 32.74 -2.38
CA VAL A 67 7.43 32.81 -1.10
C VAL A 67 8.04 33.94 -0.28
N THR A 68 7.24 34.99 -0.07
CA THR A 68 7.58 36.01 0.91
C THR A 68 8.05 35.32 2.16
N LYS A 69 9.24 35.62 2.64
CA LYS A 69 9.87 35.03 3.83
C LYS A 69 9.00 35.14 5.10
N ASP A 70 7.85 35.80 5.01
CA ASP A 70 6.89 36.05 6.09
C ASP A 70 5.69 35.09 6.11
N SER A 71 5.40 34.32 5.07
CA SER A 71 4.61 33.12 5.27
C SER A 71 5.57 32.13 5.93
N ALA A 72 5.48 32.00 7.25
CA ALA A 72 6.30 31.13 8.05
C ALA A 72 6.56 29.82 7.28
N SER A 73 7.66 29.81 6.52
CA SER A 73 8.18 28.60 5.92
C SER A 73 8.46 27.71 7.11
N ARG A 74 7.53 26.78 7.38
CA ARG A 74 7.80 25.72 8.34
C ARG A 74 9.06 25.09 7.85
N GLU A 75 10.18 25.45 8.50
CA GLU A 75 11.48 24.92 8.16
C GLU A 75 11.39 23.40 8.28
N TRP A 76 11.99 22.74 7.33
CA TRP A 76 12.09 21.27 7.38
C TRP A 76 12.67 20.88 8.74
N PRO A 77 11.96 20.04 9.52
CA PRO A 77 12.32 19.74 10.92
C PRO A 77 13.63 18.95 11.04
N VAL A 78 14.21 18.54 9.92
CA VAL A 78 15.44 17.76 9.86
C VAL A 78 16.55 18.61 9.25
N ASP A 79 17.60 18.87 10.02
CA ASP A 79 18.82 19.45 9.48
C ASP A 79 19.46 18.45 8.49
N SER A 80 19.37 18.75 7.20
CA SER A 80 19.85 17.89 6.11
C SER A 80 21.36 17.65 6.19
N ILE A 81 22.12 18.62 6.73
CA ILE A 81 23.58 18.49 6.92
C ILE A 81 23.85 17.50 8.05
N THR A 82 23.19 17.65 9.18
CA THR A 82 23.30 16.73 10.31
C THR A 82 22.79 15.33 9.95
N TYR A 83 21.68 15.25 9.23
CA TYR A 83 21.13 13.98 8.75
C TYR A 83 22.09 13.24 7.81
N LYS A 84 22.71 13.93 6.86
CA LYS A 84 23.70 13.34 5.92
C LYS A 84 24.99 12.88 6.63
N ARG A 85 25.33 13.43 7.81
CA ARG A 85 26.50 12.99 8.59
C ARG A 85 26.33 11.58 9.19
N PHE A 86 25.11 11.13 9.43
CA PHE A 86 24.88 9.78 9.94
C PHE A 86 25.13 8.73 8.85
N GLN A 87 26.21 7.99 8.97
CA GLN A 87 26.53 6.91 8.05
C GLN A 87 25.64 5.67 8.26
N ASN A 88 25.16 5.46 9.50
CA ASN A 88 24.33 4.33 9.87
C ASN A 88 22.84 4.61 9.62
N PRO A 89 22.12 3.79 8.78
CA PRO A 89 20.70 3.96 8.52
C PRO A 89 19.82 3.97 9.79
N GLY A 90 20.18 3.18 10.79
CA GLY A 90 19.43 3.16 12.06
C GLY A 90 19.54 4.47 12.84
N GLN A 91 20.73 5.11 12.84
CA GLN A 91 20.92 6.42 13.48
C GLN A 91 20.14 7.52 12.73
N ARG A 92 20.12 7.46 11.39
CA ARG A 92 19.30 8.36 10.56
C ARG A 92 17.82 8.25 10.89
N ALA A 93 17.31 7.01 10.96
CA ALA A 93 15.91 6.77 11.30
C ALA A 93 15.55 7.32 12.70
N ILE A 94 16.42 7.14 13.70
CA ILE A 94 16.21 7.67 15.06
C ILE A 94 16.21 9.21 15.04
N TYR A 95 17.17 9.83 14.35
CA TYR A 95 17.24 11.28 14.23
C TYR A 95 15.99 11.85 13.55
N LEU A 96 15.61 11.28 12.41
CA LEU A 96 14.44 11.67 11.65
C LEU A 96 13.17 11.57 12.50
N ARG A 97 12.95 10.42 13.18
CA ARG A 97 11.81 10.24 14.07
C ARG A 97 11.74 11.29 15.18
N ARG A 98 12.87 11.62 15.81
CA ARG A 98 12.93 12.66 16.85
C ARG A 98 12.62 14.06 16.32
N ALA A 99 13.16 14.41 15.14
CA ALA A 99 12.93 15.71 14.52
C ALA A 99 11.48 15.86 14.06
N LEU A 100 10.92 14.85 13.38
CA LEU A 100 9.52 14.80 12.94
C LEU A 100 8.56 14.74 14.13
N GLY A 101 8.91 14.02 15.20
CA GLY A 101 8.12 13.97 16.43
C GLY A 101 7.98 15.36 17.09
N ARG A 102 9.05 16.13 17.13
CA ARG A 102 9.01 17.54 17.60
C ARG A 102 8.15 18.42 16.70
N TYR A 103 8.30 18.29 15.39
CA TYR A 103 7.49 19.04 14.42
C TYR A 103 5.99 18.73 14.58
N ALA A 104 5.63 17.45 14.66
CA ALA A 104 4.25 17.03 14.85
C ALA A 104 3.66 17.48 16.20
N LEU A 105 4.47 17.50 17.27
CA LEU A 105 4.07 18.06 18.57
C LEU A 105 3.75 19.55 18.49
N ILE A 106 4.58 20.33 17.79
CA ILE A 106 4.36 21.76 17.58
C ILE A 106 3.08 21.96 16.76
N GLU A 107 2.93 21.25 15.65
CA GLU A 107 1.75 21.34 14.79
C GLU A 107 0.47 20.91 15.50
N ALA A 108 0.49 19.80 16.26
CA ALA A 108 -0.65 19.36 17.04
C ALA A 108 -1.00 20.38 18.16
N LYS A 109 0.00 21.00 18.79
CA LYS A 109 -0.23 22.01 19.82
C LYS A 109 -0.83 23.28 19.24
N GLU A 110 -0.39 23.72 18.07
CA GLU A 110 -1.00 24.85 17.36
C GLU A 110 -2.44 24.57 16.94
N ARG A 111 -2.74 23.34 16.48
CA ARG A 111 -4.09 22.91 16.14
C ARG A 111 -4.95 22.66 17.39
N SER A 112 -4.37 22.25 18.52
CA SER A 112 -5.11 21.82 19.73
C SER A 112 -5.67 22.97 20.58
N THR A 113 -5.41 24.23 20.26
CA THR A 113 -5.97 25.39 20.98
C THR A 113 -7.50 25.45 20.97
N GLY A 114 -8.19 24.47 20.36
CA GLY A 114 -9.65 24.37 20.34
C GLY A 114 -10.22 22.96 20.19
N THR A 115 -9.47 21.86 20.25
CA THR A 115 -9.85 20.60 19.62
C THR A 115 -10.23 19.40 20.48
N SER A 116 -10.70 18.43 19.76
CA SER A 116 -11.42 17.20 20.07
C SER A 116 -10.78 16.25 21.05
N LEU A 117 -9.44 16.15 21.11
CA LEU A 117 -8.78 15.22 22.04
C LEU A 117 -8.98 15.62 23.52
N SER A 118 -9.02 16.93 23.82
CA SER A 118 -9.39 17.42 25.16
C SER A 118 -10.86 17.14 25.49
N LYS A 119 -11.75 17.16 24.49
CA LYS A 119 -13.18 16.81 24.61
C LYS A 119 -13.37 15.32 24.84
N VAL A 120 -12.57 14.44 24.19
CA VAL A 120 -12.57 12.99 24.46
C VAL A 120 -12.36 12.74 25.94
N ARG A 121 -11.39 13.41 26.56
CA ARG A 121 -11.06 13.26 27.98
C ARG A 121 -12.21 13.65 28.91
N SER A 122 -12.94 14.71 28.59
CA SER A 122 -14.07 15.19 29.40
C SER A 122 -15.33 14.34 29.21
N THR A 123 -15.57 13.83 28.01
CA THR A 123 -16.76 13.05 27.65
C THR A 123 -16.67 11.62 28.17
N ALA A 124 -15.50 10.97 28.09
CA ALA A 124 -15.30 9.62 28.59
C ALA A 124 -15.51 9.51 30.12
N LYS A 125 -15.26 10.57 30.88
CA LYS A 125 -15.58 10.62 32.32
C LYS A 125 -17.09 10.67 32.62
N ARG A 126 -17.93 11.14 31.66
CA ARG A 126 -19.38 11.34 31.86
C ARG A 126 -20.22 10.15 31.41
N VAL A 127 -19.70 9.26 30.59
CA VAL A 127 -20.41 8.11 30.06
C VAL A 127 -20.02 6.86 30.82
N ALA A 128 -20.58 6.68 32.00
CA ALA A 128 -20.56 5.37 32.64
C ALA A 128 -21.42 4.41 31.83
N PRO A 129 -20.94 3.21 31.50
CA PRO A 129 -21.76 2.20 30.83
C PRO A 129 -22.83 1.71 31.81
N SER A 130 -24.05 2.24 31.71
CA SER A 130 -25.17 1.58 32.36
C SER A 130 -25.55 0.38 31.50
N THR A 131 -25.22 -0.81 31.96
CA THR A 131 -25.58 -2.10 31.35
C THR A 131 -27.03 -2.48 31.58
N SER A 132 -27.88 -1.56 32.02
CA SER A 132 -29.24 -1.86 32.39
C SER A 132 -30.19 -1.91 31.17
N GLY A 133 -30.59 -3.11 30.82
CA GLY A 133 -32.02 -3.37 30.68
C GLY A 133 -32.66 -3.17 29.32
N GLU A 134 -31.95 -3.22 28.18
CA GLU A 134 -32.67 -3.39 26.93
C GLU A 134 -33.02 -4.87 26.77
N TRP A 135 -34.33 -5.19 26.65
CA TRP A 135 -34.84 -6.55 26.55
C TRP A 135 -34.23 -7.35 25.41
N TRP A 136 -33.96 -6.70 24.27
CA TRP A 136 -33.39 -7.32 23.08
C TRP A 136 -31.89 -7.63 23.20
N ALA A 137 -31.16 -6.89 24.04
CA ALA A 137 -29.70 -7.03 24.15
C ALA A 137 -29.29 -8.42 24.65
N GLY A 138 -30.02 -9.03 25.57
CA GLY A 138 -29.82 -10.40 26.00
C GLY A 138 -30.29 -11.44 25.00
N SER A 139 -31.23 -11.09 24.13
CA SER A 139 -31.82 -12.01 23.15
C SER A 139 -31.02 -12.13 21.86
N ILE A 140 -30.14 -11.16 21.55
CA ILE A 140 -29.25 -11.22 20.38
C ILE A 140 -28.37 -12.46 20.38
N HIS A 141 -27.98 -12.92 21.57
CA HIS A 141 -27.07 -14.06 21.76
C HIS A 141 -27.80 -15.41 21.80
N ARG A 142 -29.13 -15.42 21.77
CA ARG A 142 -29.91 -16.64 21.82
C ARG A 142 -30.21 -17.14 20.42
N ALA A 143 -30.11 -18.45 20.26
CA ALA A 143 -30.54 -19.17 19.08
C ALA A 143 -32.07 -19.24 19.14
N ASP A 144 -32.76 -18.74 18.19
CA ASP A 144 -34.23 -18.99 18.01
C ASP A 144 -34.83 -18.17 16.87
N LEU A 145 -33.97 -17.60 15.97
CA LEU A 145 -34.49 -16.86 14.84
C LEU A 145 -35.01 -17.79 13.72
N THR A 146 -34.39 -18.99 13.61
CA THR A 146 -34.79 -20.05 12.67
C THR A 146 -34.64 -21.41 13.31
N PRO A 147 -35.73 -22.16 13.59
CA PRO A 147 -35.68 -23.45 14.26
C PRO A 147 -34.92 -24.57 13.53
N GLN A 148 -34.52 -24.34 12.29
CA GLN A 148 -33.93 -25.36 11.39
C GLN A 148 -32.43 -25.10 11.10
N GLU A 149 -31.82 -24.03 11.61
CA GLU A 149 -30.43 -23.70 11.33
C GLU A 149 -29.52 -24.11 12.50
N VAL A 150 -28.29 -24.52 12.15
CA VAL A 150 -27.27 -24.80 13.17
C VAL A 150 -26.74 -23.47 13.71
N ASN A 151 -26.96 -23.21 14.98
CA ASN A 151 -26.53 -21.98 15.65
C ASN A 151 -25.05 -22.01 16.01
N ARG A 152 -24.35 -20.93 15.74
CA ARG A 152 -22.96 -20.76 16.14
C ARG A 152 -22.71 -19.43 16.84
N ALA A 153 -22.29 -19.52 18.07
CA ALA A 153 -21.81 -18.36 18.83
C ALA A 153 -20.46 -17.87 18.26
N ILE A 154 -20.38 -16.58 17.96
CA ILE A 154 -19.17 -15.92 17.44
C ILE A 154 -18.81 -14.74 18.34
N ALA A 155 -17.55 -14.70 18.82
CA ALA A 155 -17.02 -13.55 19.51
C ALA A 155 -16.17 -12.71 18.56
N LEU A 156 -16.18 -11.38 18.73
CA LEU A 156 -15.40 -10.48 17.88
C LEU A 156 -13.90 -10.84 17.83
N PRO A 157 -13.22 -11.16 18.97
CA PRO A 157 -11.83 -11.60 18.93
C PRO A 157 -11.61 -12.84 18.06
N ASP A 158 -12.52 -13.82 18.12
CA ASP A 158 -12.41 -15.04 17.32
C ASP A 158 -12.53 -14.73 15.82
N MET A 159 -13.45 -13.83 15.45
CA MET A 159 -13.62 -13.41 14.05
C MET A 159 -12.38 -12.67 13.52
N VAL A 160 -11.76 -11.82 14.33
CA VAL A 160 -10.52 -11.15 13.99
C VAL A 160 -9.37 -12.16 13.79
N TYR A 161 -9.22 -13.13 14.69
CA TYR A 161 -8.17 -14.16 14.57
C TYR A 161 -8.44 -15.13 13.42
N ASP A 162 -9.69 -15.49 13.19
CA ASP A 162 -10.08 -16.34 12.07
C ASP A 162 -9.85 -15.61 10.73
N ALA A 163 -10.15 -14.32 10.63
CA ALA A 163 -9.84 -13.51 9.45
C ALA A 163 -8.33 -13.47 9.16
N VAL A 164 -7.50 -13.26 10.19
CA VAL A 164 -6.04 -13.29 10.05
C VAL A 164 -5.54 -14.64 9.54
N LYS A 165 -6.17 -15.74 9.96
CA LYS A 165 -5.72 -17.09 9.65
C LYS A 165 -6.23 -17.59 8.30
N HIS A 166 -7.44 -17.21 7.91
CA HIS A 166 -8.18 -17.84 6.81
C HIS A 166 -8.49 -16.90 5.65
N SER A 167 -8.40 -15.55 5.83
CA SER A 167 -8.71 -14.62 4.74
C SER A 167 -7.68 -14.70 3.62
N PRO A 168 -8.10 -15.02 2.37
CA PRO A 168 -7.22 -15.03 1.21
C PRO A 168 -6.64 -13.64 0.90
N GLN A 169 -7.36 -12.56 1.26
CA GLN A 169 -6.89 -11.20 1.06
C GLN A 169 -5.68 -10.88 1.94
N ILE A 170 -5.72 -11.27 3.23
CA ILE A 170 -4.56 -11.09 4.13
C ILE A 170 -3.38 -11.95 3.66
N ALA A 171 -3.63 -13.16 3.16
CA ALA A 171 -2.58 -14.00 2.59
C ALA A 171 -1.94 -13.32 1.37
N ALA A 172 -2.74 -12.83 0.42
CA ALA A 172 -2.25 -12.13 -0.76
C ALA A 172 -1.46 -10.85 -0.42
N PHE A 173 -1.87 -10.11 0.63
CA PHE A 173 -1.09 -8.96 1.11
C PHE A 173 0.26 -9.39 1.68
N GLY A 174 0.34 -10.57 2.30
CA GLY A 174 1.57 -11.13 2.86
C GLY A 174 2.60 -11.54 1.81
N ASP A 175 2.19 -11.79 0.56
CA ASP A 175 3.10 -12.13 -0.53
C ASP A 175 3.87 -10.90 -1.06
N LEU A 176 3.33 -9.69 -0.90
CA LEU A 176 3.94 -8.47 -1.43
C LEU A 176 5.37 -8.20 -0.90
N PRO A 177 5.65 -8.30 0.41
CA PRO A 177 7.02 -8.15 0.91
C PRO A 177 7.96 -9.26 0.43
N ALA A 178 7.46 -10.49 0.26
CA ALA A 178 8.24 -11.60 -0.27
C ALA A 178 8.66 -11.35 -1.72
N ILE A 179 7.71 -10.93 -2.57
CA ILE A 179 7.98 -10.54 -3.97
C ILE A 179 9.01 -9.41 -4.03
N ARG A 180 8.88 -8.37 -3.19
CA ARG A 180 9.88 -7.28 -3.15
C ARG A 180 11.23 -7.73 -2.60
N GLY A 181 11.24 -8.74 -1.73
CA GLY A 181 12.45 -9.33 -1.18
C GLY A 181 13.34 -10.01 -2.21
N THR A 182 12.78 -10.56 -3.30
CA THR A 182 13.57 -11.18 -4.38
C THR A 182 14.48 -10.16 -5.08
N ALA A 183 14.09 -8.89 -5.16
CA ALA A 183 14.92 -7.83 -5.72
C ALA A 183 16.23 -7.62 -4.96
N ILE A 184 16.31 -8.01 -3.67
CA ILE A 184 17.55 -7.99 -2.91
C ILE A 184 18.53 -9.04 -3.45
N GLN A 185 18.02 -10.24 -3.80
CA GLN A 185 18.83 -11.32 -4.37
C GLN A 185 19.29 -10.95 -5.79
N GLU A 186 18.40 -10.38 -6.61
CA GLU A 186 18.74 -9.86 -7.94
C GLU A 186 19.86 -8.81 -7.87
N ALA A 187 19.73 -7.86 -6.92
CA ALA A 187 20.77 -6.84 -6.72
C ALA A 187 22.11 -7.42 -6.24
N ARG A 188 22.09 -8.50 -5.46
CA ARG A 188 23.30 -9.25 -5.06
C ARG A 188 23.91 -10.00 -6.21
N GLY A 189 23.10 -10.52 -7.12
CA GLY A 189 23.54 -11.29 -8.29
C GLY A 189 24.57 -10.54 -9.15
N ARG A 190 24.56 -9.21 -9.14
CA ARG A 190 25.54 -8.37 -9.87
C ARG A 190 26.99 -8.54 -9.41
N PHE A 191 27.20 -9.06 -8.21
CA PHE A 191 28.52 -9.25 -7.61
C PHE A 191 28.92 -10.72 -7.54
N VAL A 192 28.10 -11.61 -8.09
CA VAL A 192 28.42 -13.03 -8.18
C VAL A 192 29.40 -13.22 -9.32
N PRO A 193 30.50 -13.95 -9.10
CA PRO A 193 31.42 -14.29 -10.18
C PRO A 193 30.72 -15.03 -11.32
N GLU A 194 31.00 -14.62 -12.53
CA GLU A 194 30.45 -15.20 -13.76
C GLU A 194 31.55 -15.96 -14.48
N PHE A 195 31.32 -17.24 -14.75
CA PHE A 195 32.14 -18.01 -15.66
C PHE A 195 31.67 -17.72 -17.09
N PHE A 196 32.63 -17.43 -17.98
CA PHE A 196 32.37 -17.25 -19.40
C PHE A 196 33.28 -18.15 -20.24
N ALA A 197 32.81 -18.52 -21.41
CA ALA A 197 33.58 -19.21 -22.42
C ALA A 197 33.17 -18.69 -23.79
N GLU A 198 34.12 -18.23 -24.55
CA GLU A 198 33.95 -17.66 -25.88
C GLU A 198 34.83 -18.42 -26.87
N GLY A 199 34.29 -18.78 -28.03
CA GLY A 199 35.04 -19.44 -29.09
C GLY A 199 34.76 -18.74 -30.41
N SER A 200 35.82 -18.45 -31.16
CA SER A 200 35.72 -17.88 -32.49
C SER A 200 36.56 -18.64 -33.51
N ILE A 201 36.07 -18.74 -34.73
CA ILE A 201 36.77 -19.27 -35.90
C ILE A 201 36.69 -18.19 -36.95
N SER A 202 37.84 -17.67 -37.34
CA SER A 202 37.92 -16.63 -38.36
C SER A 202 38.81 -17.05 -39.51
N ARG A 203 38.47 -16.62 -40.69
CA ARG A 203 39.30 -16.75 -41.89
C ARG A 203 39.37 -15.38 -42.60
N ASP A 204 40.60 -14.85 -42.66
CA ASP A 204 40.88 -13.65 -43.45
C ASP A 204 41.54 -14.07 -44.76
N ASP A 205 40.87 -13.80 -45.87
CA ASP A 205 41.35 -14.07 -47.20
C ASP A 205 41.41 -12.77 -48.00
N SER A 206 42.55 -12.11 -47.95
CA SER A 206 42.77 -10.80 -48.51
C SER A 206 43.80 -10.83 -49.68
N ARG A 207 43.69 -9.88 -50.61
CA ARG A 207 44.67 -9.74 -51.69
C ARG A 207 46.01 -9.30 -51.09
N ALA A 208 47.07 -10.07 -51.40
CA ALA A 208 48.40 -9.70 -50.96
C ALA A 208 48.84 -8.38 -51.63
N THR A 209 49.24 -7.41 -50.83
CA THR A 209 49.71 -6.10 -51.32
C THR A 209 51.11 -6.19 -51.97
N SER A 210 51.84 -7.26 -51.67
CA SER A 210 53.11 -7.61 -52.29
C SER A 210 53.28 -9.14 -52.26
N PRO A 211 53.85 -9.78 -53.30
CA PRO A 211 54.17 -11.22 -53.32
C PRO A 211 55.07 -11.62 -52.15
N ALA A 212 55.93 -10.73 -51.67
CA ALA A 212 56.82 -10.97 -50.52
C ALA A 212 56.07 -11.14 -49.19
N ILE A 213 54.84 -10.69 -49.06
CA ILE A 213 54.05 -10.79 -47.81
C ILE A 213 53.42 -12.18 -47.65
N ALA A 214 53.05 -12.82 -48.78
CA ALA A 214 52.29 -14.07 -48.80
C ALA A 214 53.10 -15.23 -49.42
N SER A 215 54.36 -15.31 -49.18
CA SER A 215 55.26 -16.37 -49.67
C SER A 215 55.20 -16.59 -51.20
N GLY A 216 55.01 -15.49 -51.95
CA GLY A 216 54.85 -15.54 -53.40
C GLY A 216 53.41 -15.72 -53.88
N ALA A 217 52.44 -15.92 -53.00
CA ALA A 217 51.03 -16.07 -53.38
C ALA A 217 50.34 -14.73 -53.65
N ALA A 218 49.31 -14.73 -54.52
CA ALA A 218 48.51 -13.55 -54.80
C ALA A 218 47.54 -13.13 -53.68
N ARG A 219 47.34 -14.02 -52.74
CA ARG A 219 46.41 -13.84 -51.60
C ARG A 219 47.11 -14.18 -50.27
N SER A 220 46.86 -13.41 -49.26
CA SER A 220 47.20 -13.69 -47.89
C SER A 220 46.01 -14.37 -47.21
N ILE A 221 46.20 -15.56 -46.72
CA ILE A 221 45.19 -16.33 -46.02
C ILE A 221 45.65 -16.51 -44.58
N THR A 222 44.78 -16.22 -43.67
CA THR A 222 44.98 -16.44 -42.23
C THR A 222 43.74 -17.10 -41.65
N ASP A 223 43.88 -18.30 -41.17
CA ASP A 223 42.85 -19.01 -40.40
C ASP A 223 43.20 -18.90 -38.92
N GLU A 224 42.29 -18.41 -38.10
CA GLU A 224 42.47 -18.20 -36.68
C GLU A 224 41.34 -18.84 -35.90
N ASN A 225 41.68 -19.71 -34.97
CA ASN A 225 40.77 -20.35 -34.04
C ASN A 225 41.13 -19.86 -32.65
N GLU A 226 40.17 -19.23 -31.98
CA GLU A 226 40.32 -18.69 -30.64
C GLU A 226 39.36 -19.36 -29.67
N LEU A 227 39.83 -19.72 -28.48
CA LEU A 227 39.03 -20.20 -27.36
C LEU A 227 39.46 -19.44 -26.12
N GLU A 228 38.56 -18.69 -25.55
CA GLU A 228 38.77 -17.99 -24.29
C GLU A 228 37.77 -18.49 -23.25
N PHE A 229 38.21 -18.74 -22.03
CA PHE A 229 37.34 -18.98 -20.89
C PHE A 229 37.94 -18.33 -19.65
N GLY A 230 37.05 -17.96 -18.74
CA GLY A 230 37.48 -17.23 -17.55
C GLY A 230 36.40 -17.02 -16.53
N VAL A 231 36.77 -16.29 -15.49
CA VAL A 231 35.85 -15.83 -14.44
C VAL A 231 35.98 -14.31 -14.30
N ARG A 232 34.87 -13.62 -14.34
CA ARG A 232 34.79 -12.16 -14.08
C ARG A 232 33.87 -11.86 -12.92
N SER A 233 34.18 -10.85 -12.15
CA SER A 233 33.38 -10.43 -11.01
C SER A 233 33.42 -8.93 -10.81
N ARG A 234 32.27 -8.33 -10.47
CA ARG A 234 32.20 -6.93 -10.07
C ARG A 234 32.39 -6.78 -8.57
N LEU A 235 33.23 -5.84 -8.20
CA LEU A 235 33.52 -5.52 -6.81
C LEU A 235 32.57 -4.46 -6.27
N LEU A 236 32.33 -4.47 -4.96
CA LEU A 236 31.55 -3.43 -4.28
C LEU A 236 32.17 -2.03 -4.40
N THR A 237 33.48 -1.95 -4.64
CA THR A 237 34.19 -0.68 -4.91
C THR A 237 33.82 -0.07 -6.26
N GLY A 238 33.17 -0.86 -7.14
CA GLY A 238 32.84 -0.51 -8.51
C GLY A 238 33.82 -1.05 -9.53
N GLY A 239 34.94 -1.67 -9.09
CA GLY A 239 35.91 -2.31 -9.96
C GLY A 239 35.39 -3.61 -10.53
N GLU A 240 36.05 -4.08 -11.59
CA GLU A 240 35.81 -5.36 -12.22
C GLU A 240 37.16 -6.14 -12.25
N ILE A 241 37.16 -7.35 -11.73
CA ILE A 241 38.28 -8.26 -11.81
C ILE A 241 37.92 -9.40 -12.76
N ALA A 242 38.85 -9.73 -13.66
CA ALA A 242 38.70 -10.84 -14.58
C ALA A 242 39.99 -11.67 -14.55
N VAL A 243 39.82 -12.99 -14.62
CA VAL A 243 40.92 -13.96 -14.85
C VAL A 243 40.48 -14.81 -16.01
N SER A 244 41.22 -14.77 -17.11
CA SER A 244 40.90 -15.54 -18.31
C SER A 244 42.11 -16.29 -18.84
N GLN A 245 41.81 -17.37 -19.53
CA GLN A 245 42.75 -18.18 -20.31
C GLN A 245 42.29 -18.18 -21.74
N ARG A 246 43.16 -17.69 -22.63
CA ARG A 246 42.95 -17.64 -24.07
C ARG A 246 43.90 -18.57 -24.77
N PHE A 247 43.41 -19.33 -25.70
CA PHE A 247 44.18 -20.16 -26.63
C PHE A 247 43.88 -19.69 -28.05
N THR A 248 44.94 -19.41 -28.82
CA THR A 248 44.81 -18.98 -30.20
C THR A 248 45.65 -19.90 -31.08
N ASN A 249 45.04 -20.55 -32.07
CA ASN A 249 45.74 -21.27 -33.11
C ASN A 249 45.62 -20.47 -34.40
N THR A 250 46.77 -20.11 -34.98
CA THR A 250 46.87 -19.33 -36.21
C THR A 250 47.58 -20.14 -37.26
N ASP A 251 46.94 -20.34 -38.41
CA ASP A 251 47.55 -20.91 -39.63
C ASP A 251 47.56 -19.86 -40.74
N THR A 252 48.75 -19.52 -41.22
CA THR A 252 48.86 -18.42 -42.20
C THR A 252 49.99 -18.63 -43.20
N ASN A 253 49.79 -18.19 -44.43
CA ASN A 253 50.80 -18.17 -45.46
C ASN A 253 51.63 -16.87 -45.48
N ARG A 254 51.54 -16.02 -44.45
CA ARG A 254 52.35 -14.80 -44.30
C ARG A 254 53.80 -15.14 -44.01
N THR A 255 54.75 -14.60 -44.77
CA THR A 255 56.20 -14.83 -44.64
C THR A 255 56.79 -14.38 -43.32
N ALA A 256 56.15 -13.45 -42.63
CA ALA A 256 56.58 -12.99 -41.30
C ALA A 256 56.19 -13.94 -40.17
N PHE A 257 55.37 -14.96 -40.46
CA PHE A 257 54.92 -15.99 -39.51
C PHE A 257 55.71 -17.28 -39.84
N ILE A 258 56.70 -17.61 -39.00
CA ILE A 258 57.52 -18.79 -39.17
C ILE A 258 57.63 -19.52 -37.82
N PRO A 259 57.05 -20.74 -37.73
CA PRO A 259 56.30 -21.47 -38.77
C PRO A 259 54.95 -20.85 -39.03
N GLY A 260 54.32 -21.19 -40.16
CA GLY A 260 52.99 -20.64 -40.56
C GLY A 260 51.84 -21.07 -39.65
N GLU A 261 51.98 -22.20 -38.99
CA GLU A 261 51.03 -22.65 -37.95
C GLU A 261 51.66 -22.44 -36.57
N GLN A 262 50.97 -21.70 -35.70
CA GLN A 262 51.40 -21.39 -34.34
C GLN A 262 50.22 -21.53 -33.37
N THR A 263 50.49 -22.07 -32.20
CA THR A 263 49.51 -22.10 -31.12
C THR A 263 50.04 -21.29 -29.94
N SER A 264 49.27 -20.30 -29.49
CA SER A 264 49.59 -19.48 -28.32
C SER A 264 48.58 -19.69 -27.19
N SER A 265 49.06 -19.53 -25.99
CA SER A 265 48.32 -19.61 -24.75
C SER A 265 48.56 -18.31 -23.97
N GLN A 266 47.52 -17.66 -23.50
CA GLN A 266 47.65 -16.43 -22.73
C GLN A 266 46.73 -16.49 -21.49
N THR A 267 47.36 -16.38 -20.33
CA THR A 267 46.63 -16.16 -19.05
C THR A 267 46.62 -14.69 -18.75
N THR A 268 45.43 -14.11 -18.58
CA THR A 268 45.23 -12.68 -18.27
C THR A 268 44.60 -12.54 -16.91
N ILE A 269 45.15 -11.69 -16.04
CA ILE A 269 44.53 -11.20 -14.81
C ILE A 269 44.36 -9.70 -14.98
N ALA A 270 43.11 -9.25 -15.07
CA ALA A 270 42.78 -7.85 -15.29
C ALA A 270 41.95 -7.28 -14.13
N LEU A 271 42.25 -6.07 -13.71
CA LEU A 271 41.49 -5.29 -12.75
C LEU A 271 41.27 -3.88 -13.33
N VAL A 272 40.01 -3.53 -13.53
CA VAL A 272 39.62 -2.17 -13.88
C VAL A 272 38.91 -1.56 -12.67
N GLN A 273 39.52 -0.52 -12.07
CA GLN A 273 38.99 0.13 -10.86
C GLN A 273 38.64 1.59 -11.14
N PRO A 274 37.34 1.96 -11.15
CA PRO A 274 36.96 3.38 -11.22
C PRO A 274 37.36 4.11 -9.94
N LEU A 275 37.94 5.30 -10.11
CA LEU A 275 38.41 6.15 -9.03
C LEU A 275 37.51 7.36 -8.76
N LEU A 276 36.74 7.81 -9.75
CA LEU A 276 35.78 8.92 -9.66
C LEU A 276 34.36 8.43 -9.95
N ARG A 277 33.88 8.56 -11.20
CA ARG A 277 32.55 8.09 -11.58
C ARG A 277 32.47 6.56 -11.48
N GLY A 278 31.46 6.08 -10.81
CA GLY A 278 31.30 4.63 -10.61
C GLY A 278 32.02 4.08 -9.39
N ALA A 279 32.92 4.87 -8.78
CA ALA A 279 33.65 4.46 -7.59
C ALA A 279 32.80 4.51 -6.31
N GLY A 280 33.13 3.64 -5.37
CA GLY A 280 32.65 3.68 -3.99
C GLY A 280 31.53 2.69 -3.67
N ILE A 281 31.61 2.12 -2.47
CA ILE A 281 30.66 1.11 -1.97
C ILE A 281 29.23 1.65 -1.90
N THR A 282 29.06 2.93 -1.49
CA THR A 282 27.74 3.53 -1.37
C THR A 282 26.98 3.58 -2.69
N ARG A 283 27.68 3.87 -3.79
CA ARG A 283 27.12 3.93 -5.14
C ARG A 283 26.78 2.52 -5.66
N ASN A 284 27.71 1.58 -5.51
CA ASN A 284 27.56 0.24 -6.10
C ASN A 284 26.63 -0.66 -5.30
N ASP A 285 26.56 -0.49 -3.97
CA ASP A 285 25.61 -1.19 -3.08
C ASP A 285 24.21 -0.53 -3.06
N ALA A 286 24.04 0.64 -3.69
CA ALA A 286 22.76 1.37 -3.68
C ALA A 286 21.56 0.54 -4.18
N PRO A 287 21.65 -0.24 -5.28
CA PRO A 287 20.52 -1.06 -5.74
C PRO A 287 20.05 -2.06 -4.68
N ARG A 288 20.97 -2.74 -3.98
CA ARG A 288 20.64 -3.68 -2.90
C ARG A 288 20.00 -2.95 -1.70
N ARG A 289 20.52 -1.77 -1.34
CA ARG A 289 19.98 -0.96 -0.23
C ARG A 289 18.59 -0.43 -0.56
N ILE A 290 18.35 0.01 -1.80
CA ILE A 290 17.04 0.43 -2.28
C ILE A 290 16.06 -0.74 -2.26
N ALA A 291 16.44 -1.91 -2.77
CA ALA A 291 15.61 -3.11 -2.73
C ALA A 291 15.24 -3.52 -1.29
N ASN A 292 16.15 -3.35 -0.34
CA ASN A 292 15.85 -3.59 1.08
C ASN A 292 14.84 -2.57 1.63
N MET A 293 14.96 -1.28 1.27
CA MET A 293 13.97 -0.26 1.64
C MET A 293 12.61 -0.55 1.00
N ASP A 294 12.57 -0.95 -0.28
CA ASP A 294 11.34 -1.32 -0.98
C ASP A 294 10.66 -2.54 -0.33
N THR A 295 11.43 -3.51 0.18
CA THR A 295 10.89 -4.64 0.96
C THR A 295 10.30 -4.18 2.28
N GLN A 296 10.94 -3.23 2.97
CA GLN A 296 10.40 -2.65 4.21
C GLN A 296 9.12 -1.83 3.93
N ILE A 297 9.09 -1.05 2.83
CA ILE A 297 7.89 -0.32 2.38
C ILE A 297 6.74 -1.30 2.14
N ALA A 298 7.01 -2.43 1.47
CA ALA A 298 6.02 -3.48 1.23
C ALA A 298 5.54 -4.13 2.52
N THR A 299 6.40 -4.28 3.53
CA THR A 299 6.03 -4.79 4.85
C THR A 299 5.08 -3.85 5.59
N GLU A 300 5.33 -2.54 5.52
CA GLU A 300 4.42 -1.55 6.10
C GLU A 300 3.12 -1.45 5.31
N GLU A 301 3.14 -1.68 3.98
CA GLU A 301 1.94 -1.76 3.16
C GLU A 301 1.09 -2.99 3.52
N PHE A 302 1.71 -4.15 3.73
CA PHE A 302 1.04 -5.33 4.27
C PHE A 302 0.34 -5.03 5.60
N ARG A 303 1.03 -4.31 6.51
CA ARG A 303 0.46 -3.87 7.78
C ARG A 303 -0.77 -2.99 7.58
N ARG A 304 -0.65 -1.96 6.73
CA ARG A 304 -1.73 -1.01 6.43
C ARG A 304 -2.96 -1.70 5.86
N GLN A 305 -2.76 -2.59 4.89
CA GLN A 305 -3.87 -3.33 4.25
C GLN A 305 -4.51 -4.33 5.23
N SER A 306 -3.71 -4.98 6.07
CA SER A 306 -4.21 -5.87 7.12
C SER A 306 -5.04 -5.11 8.15
N GLU A 307 -4.60 -3.94 8.61
CA GLU A 307 -5.37 -3.08 9.52
C GLU A 307 -6.71 -2.66 8.90
N GLN A 308 -6.72 -2.32 7.62
CA GLN A 308 -7.94 -1.98 6.91
C GLN A 308 -8.91 -3.15 6.82
N HIS A 309 -8.42 -4.34 6.46
CA HIS A 309 -9.25 -5.55 6.38
C HIS A 309 -9.84 -5.96 7.73
N LEU A 310 -9.06 -5.85 8.81
CA LEU A 310 -9.54 -6.14 10.16
C LEU A 310 -10.57 -5.10 10.62
N LEU A 311 -10.40 -3.83 10.27
CA LEU A 311 -11.41 -2.80 10.53
C LEU A 311 -12.73 -3.10 9.81
N GLU A 312 -12.67 -3.58 8.57
CA GLU A 312 -13.86 -3.99 7.82
C GLU A 312 -14.53 -5.23 8.44
N THR A 313 -13.74 -6.16 8.96
CA THR A 313 -14.23 -7.32 9.71
C THR A 313 -14.94 -6.90 11.01
N GLU A 314 -14.37 -5.96 11.78
CA GLU A 314 -15.02 -5.38 12.96
C GLU A 314 -16.33 -4.67 12.60
N ARG A 315 -16.33 -3.89 11.52
CA ARG A 315 -17.55 -3.21 11.01
C ARG A 315 -18.63 -4.21 10.61
N ALA A 316 -18.27 -5.28 9.89
CA ALA A 316 -19.20 -6.32 9.48
C ALA A 316 -19.80 -7.05 10.69
N TYR A 317 -19.00 -7.34 11.71
CA TYR A 317 -19.46 -7.94 12.96
C TYR A 317 -20.49 -7.04 13.69
N TRP A 318 -20.20 -5.75 13.84
CA TRP A 318 -21.14 -4.82 14.49
C TRP A 318 -22.39 -4.56 13.65
N ASN A 319 -22.28 -4.60 12.32
CA ASN A 319 -23.44 -4.54 11.45
C ASN A 319 -24.35 -5.76 11.59
N LEU A 320 -23.78 -6.97 11.75
CA LEU A 320 -24.55 -8.18 12.07
C LEU A 320 -25.26 -8.04 13.43
N TYR A 321 -24.55 -7.51 14.44
CA TYR A 321 -25.16 -7.22 15.75
C TYR A 321 -26.40 -6.30 15.61
N VAL A 322 -26.28 -5.21 14.85
CA VAL A 322 -27.41 -4.28 14.59
C VAL A 322 -28.51 -4.97 13.82
N ALA A 323 -28.21 -5.70 12.76
CA ALA A 323 -29.20 -6.40 11.95
C ALA A 323 -30.04 -7.37 12.79
N ARG A 324 -29.39 -8.15 13.67
CA ARG A 324 -30.08 -9.05 14.61
C ARG A 324 -30.93 -8.29 15.63
N ALA A 325 -30.42 -7.18 16.18
CA ALA A 325 -31.20 -6.33 17.08
C ALA A 325 -32.46 -5.81 16.42
N VAL A 326 -32.34 -5.28 15.20
CA VAL A 326 -33.46 -4.75 14.41
C VAL A 326 -34.46 -5.86 14.07
N PHE A 327 -33.99 -7.05 13.70
CA PHE A 327 -34.87 -8.17 13.43
C PHE A 327 -35.69 -8.56 14.66
N LEU A 328 -35.07 -8.67 15.85
CA LEU A 328 -35.76 -8.98 17.11
C LEU A 328 -36.82 -7.90 17.44
N GLN A 329 -36.46 -6.63 17.29
CA GLN A 329 -37.36 -5.49 17.54
C GLN A 329 -38.55 -5.48 16.58
N ARG A 330 -38.31 -5.71 15.26
CA ARG A 330 -39.35 -5.80 14.23
C ARG A 330 -40.28 -7.01 14.44
N SER A 331 -39.71 -8.15 14.78
CA SER A 331 -40.49 -9.36 15.09
C SER A 331 -41.35 -9.17 16.34
N HIS A 332 -40.83 -8.49 17.36
CA HIS A 332 -41.60 -8.15 18.56
C HIS A 332 -42.73 -7.18 18.26
N LEU A 333 -42.47 -6.17 17.40
CA LEU A 333 -43.50 -5.22 16.95
C LEU A 333 -44.58 -5.94 16.14
N ALA A 334 -44.24 -6.84 15.23
CA ALA A 334 -45.17 -7.64 14.46
C ALA A 334 -46.07 -8.50 15.39
N GLY A 335 -45.48 -9.13 16.41
CA GLY A 335 -46.23 -9.85 17.42
C GLY A 335 -47.18 -8.96 18.26
N HIS A 336 -46.81 -7.69 18.51
CA HIS A 336 -47.71 -6.74 19.12
C HIS A 336 -48.86 -6.37 18.16
N GLY A 337 -48.59 -6.17 16.88
CA GLY A 337 -49.62 -5.90 15.88
C GLY A 337 -50.67 -6.99 15.78
N GLU A 338 -50.26 -8.25 15.80
CA GLU A 338 -51.17 -9.39 15.79
C GLU A 338 -52.05 -9.45 17.04
N ARG A 339 -51.45 -9.22 18.20
CA ARG A 339 -52.22 -9.17 19.45
C ARG A 339 -53.22 -7.99 19.49
N LEU A 340 -52.81 -6.82 19.02
CA LEU A 340 -53.69 -5.65 18.92
C LEU A 340 -54.81 -5.88 17.94
N LEU A 341 -54.53 -6.46 16.78
CA LEU A 341 -55.57 -6.84 15.81
C LEU A 341 -56.60 -7.78 16.43
N GLN A 342 -56.14 -8.80 17.15
CA GLN A 342 -57.07 -9.73 17.82
C GLN A 342 -57.88 -9.01 18.90
N GLN A 343 -57.27 -8.18 19.73
CA GLN A 343 -57.99 -7.38 20.75
C GLN A 343 -59.06 -6.47 20.14
N VAL A 344 -58.79 -5.83 19.00
CA VAL A 344 -59.77 -4.96 18.34
C VAL A 344 -60.89 -5.80 17.71
N ARG A 345 -60.57 -6.97 17.12
CA ARG A 345 -61.59 -7.91 16.58
C ARG A 345 -62.53 -8.40 17.67
N ASP A 346 -62.00 -8.75 18.84
CA ASP A 346 -62.80 -9.21 19.99
C ASP A 346 -63.75 -8.11 20.51
N ARG A 347 -63.37 -6.82 20.33
CA ARG A 347 -64.17 -5.64 20.75
C ARG A 347 -65.15 -5.11 19.71
N VAL A 348 -65.14 -5.60 18.48
CA VAL A 348 -66.04 -5.12 17.40
C VAL A 348 -67.51 -5.22 17.77
N ASN A 349 -67.92 -6.28 18.51
CA ASN A 349 -69.29 -6.47 18.94
C ASN A 349 -69.63 -5.75 20.24
N ILE A 350 -68.68 -5.03 20.84
CA ILE A 350 -68.86 -4.35 22.12
C ILE A 350 -68.79 -2.81 21.95
N ASP A 351 -67.64 -2.31 21.47
CA ASP A 351 -67.35 -0.89 21.42
C ASP A 351 -66.33 -0.45 20.34
N ALA A 352 -65.83 -1.38 19.49
CA ALA A 352 -64.84 -1.05 18.47
C ALA A 352 -65.48 -0.76 17.11
N ASP A 353 -65.07 0.35 16.47
CA ASP A 353 -65.44 0.69 15.09
C ASP A 353 -64.72 -0.26 14.08
N PRO A 354 -65.41 -0.77 13.03
CA PRO A 354 -64.82 -1.54 11.94
C PRO A 354 -63.59 -0.86 11.30
N VAL A 355 -63.51 0.47 11.28
CA VAL A 355 -62.37 1.24 10.80
C VAL A 355 -61.09 0.90 11.58
N LEU A 356 -61.20 0.65 12.88
CA LEU A 356 -60.06 0.25 13.73
C LEU A 356 -59.52 -1.11 13.37
N VAL A 357 -60.39 -2.06 12.99
CA VAL A 357 -59.99 -3.41 12.54
C VAL A 357 -59.17 -3.33 11.26
N ASN A 358 -59.69 -2.58 10.26
CA ASN A 358 -58.98 -2.43 8.99
C ASN A 358 -57.61 -1.75 9.17
N ARG A 359 -57.52 -0.75 10.05
CA ARG A 359 -56.27 -0.06 10.37
C ARG A 359 -55.27 -0.98 11.12
N ALA A 360 -55.75 -1.75 12.11
CA ALA A 360 -54.94 -2.71 12.83
C ALA A 360 -54.43 -3.81 11.90
N GLU A 361 -55.27 -4.32 10.98
CA GLU A 361 -54.88 -5.36 10.01
C GLU A 361 -53.85 -4.86 9.00
N SER A 362 -54.03 -3.65 8.49
CA SER A 362 -53.07 -3.00 7.59
C SER A 362 -51.70 -2.89 8.25
N LEU A 363 -51.63 -2.32 9.47
CA LEU A 363 -50.36 -2.14 10.18
C LEU A 363 -49.74 -3.47 10.63
N ALA A 364 -50.51 -4.43 11.12
CA ALA A 364 -49.98 -5.76 11.46
C ALA A 364 -49.36 -6.43 10.25
N THR A 365 -49.95 -6.26 9.06
CA THR A 365 -49.40 -6.80 7.81
C THR A 365 -48.11 -6.08 7.40
N ILE A 366 -48.05 -4.75 7.52
CA ILE A 366 -46.83 -3.97 7.26
C ILE A 366 -45.71 -4.38 8.22
N TRP A 367 -45.98 -4.46 9.52
CA TRP A 367 -44.98 -4.83 10.52
C TRP A 367 -44.45 -6.27 10.33
N ARG A 368 -45.32 -7.19 9.88
CA ARG A 368 -44.88 -8.57 9.49
C ARG A 368 -43.97 -8.53 8.28
N ALA A 369 -44.28 -7.75 7.25
CA ALA A 369 -43.43 -7.58 6.08
C ALA A 369 -42.08 -6.94 6.44
N ASP A 370 -42.08 -5.99 7.39
CA ASP A 370 -40.84 -5.39 7.90
C ASP A 370 -39.96 -6.38 8.65
N ALA A 371 -40.56 -7.29 9.43
CA ALA A 371 -39.81 -8.36 10.10
C ALA A 371 -39.15 -9.32 9.08
N VAL A 372 -39.86 -9.66 7.98
CA VAL A 372 -39.28 -10.48 6.89
C VAL A 372 -38.10 -9.76 6.23
N ARG A 373 -38.23 -8.45 5.94
CA ARG A 373 -37.13 -7.65 5.39
C ARG A 373 -35.93 -7.59 6.35
N ALA A 374 -36.20 -7.45 7.65
CA ALA A 374 -35.15 -7.44 8.66
C ALA A 374 -34.43 -8.80 8.77
N LYS A 375 -35.11 -9.93 8.59
CA LYS A 375 -34.46 -11.26 8.52
C LYS A 375 -33.50 -11.33 7.34
N SER A 376 -33.93 -10.92 6.15
CA SER A 376 -33.05 -10.86 4.97
C SER A 376 -31.82 -9.96 5.20
N ALA A 377 -31.95 -8.88 5.98
CA ALA A 377 -30.81 -8.05 6.34
C ALA A 377 -29.81 -8.79 7.27
N VAL A 378 -30.28 -9.67 8.16
CA VAL A 378 -29.43 -10.54 8.97
C VAL A 378 -28.66 -11.50 8.07
N ASP A 379 -29.34 -12.22 7.17
CA ASP A 379 -28.73 -13.18 6.26
C ASP A 379 -27.64 -12.51 5.41
N ASN A 380 -27.91 -11.32 4.88
CA ASN A 380 -26.94 -10.54 4.13
C ASN A 380 -25.72 -10.10 4.98
N ALA A 381 -25.94 -9.74 6.24
CA ALA A 381 -24.85 -9.36 7.15
C ALA A 381 -23.98 -10.57 7.53
N GLU A 382 -24.57 -11.75 7.71
CA GLU A 382 -23.88 -13.01 7.94
C GLU A 382 -22.98 -13.37 6.74
N LEU A 383 -23.53 -13.32 5.53
CA LEU A 383 -22.78 -13.59 4.30
C LEU A 383 -21.60 -12.62 4.13
N ARG A 384 -21.78 -11.32 4.43
CA ARG A 384 -20.70 -10.32 4.35
C ARG A 384 -19.60 -10.62 5.37
N LEU A 385 -19.97 -10.96 6.60
CA LEU A 385 -18.99 -11.33 7.62
C LEU A 385 -18.25 -12.61 7.25
N ALA A 386 -18.99 -13.63 6.78
CA ALA A 386 -18.41 -14.89 6.33
C ALA A 386 -17.41 -14.70 5.17
N ALA A 387 -17.73 -13.84 4.20
CA ALA A 387 -16.84 -13.52 3.08
C ALA A 387 -15.53 -12.83 3.52
N LEU A 388 -15.57 -11.94 4.50
CA LEU A 388 -14.39 -11.27 5.02
C LEU A 388 -13.51 -12.20 5.86
N VAL A 389 -14.12 -13.01 6.72
CA VAL A 389 -13.40 -13.93 7.62
C VAL A 389 -12.92 -15.18 6.89
N ASN A 390 -13.73 -15.70 5.97
CA ASN A 390 -13.46 -16.88 5.14
C ASN A 390 -13.02 -18.13 5.95
N SER A 391 -13.53 -18.27 7.18
CA SER A 391 -13.21 -19.39 8.07
C SER A 391 -14.20 -20.55 7.86
N PRO A 392 -13.74 -21.81 7.92
CA PRO A 392 -14.62 -22.98 7.92
C PRO A 392 -15.70 -22.96 9.03
N ARG A 393 -15.50 -22.13 10.06
CA ARG A 393 -16.46 -21.95 11.15
C ARG A 393 -17.70 -21.15 10.76
N VAL A 394 -17.60 -20.26 9.75
CA VAL A 394 -18.65 -19.31 9.37
C VAL A 394 -19.13 -19.48 7.94
N MET A 395 -18.58 -20.43 7.18
CA MET A 395 -18.88 -20.68 5.76
C MET A 395 -20.02 -21.67 5.47
N PRO A 396 -20.42 -22.60 6.36
CA PRO A 396 -21.47 -23.57 6.02
C PRO A 396 -22.79 -22.88 5.69
N ALA A 397 -23.45 -23.34 4.64
CA ALA A 397 -24.84 -22.98 4.35
C ALA A 397 -25.74 -23.42 5.52
N ASN A 398 -26.78 -22.67 5.82
CA ASN A 398 -27.72 -22.91 6.93
C ASN A 398 -27.10 -22.75 8.34
N LEU A 399 -26.16 -21.83 8.49
CA LEU A 399 -25.55 -21.48 9.77
C LEU A 399 -26.06 -20.11 10.23
N GLU A 400 -26.69 -20.04 11.38
CA GLU A 400 -27.05 -18.79 12.05
C GLU A 400 -25.90 -18.34 12.97
N LEU A 401 -25.36 -17.13 12.73
CA LEU A 401 -24.25 -16.55 13.47
C LEU A 401 -24.75 -15.71 14.66
N LEU A 402 -24.37 -16.10 15.87
CA LEU A 402 -24.78 -15.43 17.12
C LEU A 402 -23.64 -14.56 17.66
N PRO A 403 -23.67 -13.23 17.48
CA PRO A 403 -22.63 -12.34 18.01
C PRO A 403 -22.72 -12.29 19.54
N THR A 404 -21.67 -12.78 20.23
CA THR A 404 -21.62 -12.85 21.69
C THR A 404 -20.90 -11.68 22.35
N SER A 405 -20.09 -10.92 21.60
CA SER A 405 -19.41 -9.74 22.14
C SER A 405 -20.41 -8.60 22.32
N ALA A 406 -20.52 -8.11 23.56
CA ALA A 406 -21.33 -6.94 23.87
C ALA A 406 -20.57 -5.63 23.57
N PRO A 407 -21.28 -4.57 23.12
CA PRO A 407 -20.66 -3.26 22.88
C PRO A 407 -20.40 -2.53 24.21
N ASN A 408 -19.33 -2.91 24.91
CA ASN A 408 -18.99 -2.42 26.25
C ASN A 408 -17.68 -1.62 26.28
N GLY A 409 -17.37 -0.87 25.23
CA GLY A 409 -16.10 -0.17 25.08
C GLY A 409 -15.72 0.71 26.28
N ALA A 410 -14.84 0.19 27.16
CA ALA A 410 -14.09 1.01 28.08
C ALA A 410 -12.99 1.74 27.30
N SER A 411 -13.21 3.01 27.00
CA SER A 411 -12.20 3.83 26.33
C SER A 411 -11.11 4.24 27.30
N ARG A 412 -9.87 3.81 27.03
CA ARG A 412 -8.70 4.35 27.72
C ARG A 412 -8.42 5.75 27.18
N ILE A 413 -8.52 6.74 28.06
CA ILE A 413 -8.20 8.13 27.72
C ILE A 413 -6.69 8.27 27.63
N LEU A 414 -6.18 8.79 26.52
CA LEU A 414 -4.77 8.99 26.26
C LEU A 414 -4.42 10.48 26.27
N SER A 415 -3.18 10.79 26.63
CA SER A 415 -2.65 12.14 26.45
C SER A 415 -2.38 12.41 24.97
N VAL A 416 -2.30 13.68 24.59
CA VAL A 416 -1.98 14.08 23.19
C VAL A 416 -0.54 13.65 22.88
N GLU A 417 0.37 13.81 23.83
CA GLU A 417 1.77 13.45 23.72
C GLU A 417 1.95 11.95 23.51
N ASP A 418 1.31 11.11 24.32
CA ASP A 418 1.33 9.65 24.15
C ASP A 418 0.79 9.23 22.79
N THR A 419 -0.23 9.94 22.30
CA THR A 419 -0.84 9.66 20.99
C THR A 419 0.12 9.97 19.84
N ILE A 420 0.86 11.08 19.89
CA ILE A 420 1.81 11.46 18.85
C ILE A 420 3.01 10.50 18.80
N GLU A 421 3.55 10.12 19.95
CA GLU A 421 4.63 9.12 19.99
C GLU A 421 4.17 7.77 19.42
N GLU A 422 2.95 7.33 19.74
CA GLU A 422 2.39 6.11 19.17
C GLU A 422 2.23 6.18 17.66
N ILE A 423 1.76 7.31 17.12
CA ILE A 423 1.62 7.54 15.67
C ILE A 423 2.97 7.38 14.97
N PHE A 424 4.02 8.05 15.49
CA PHE A 424 5.35 8.00 14.87
C PHE A 424 5.99 6.62 14.87
N VAL A 425 5.65 5.79 15.83
CA VAL A 425 6.17 4.42 15.92
C VAL A 425 5.34 3.43 15.14
N ASN A 426 4.02 3.62 15.11
CA ASN A 426 3.10 2.57 14.69
C ASN A 426 2.40 2.83 13.33
N ARG A 427 2.37 4.08 12.81
CA ARG A 427 1.67 4.36 11.54
C ARG A 427 2.47 3.88 10.34
N PRO A 428 1.93 2.91 9.57
CA PRO A 428 2.63 2.36 8.41
C PRO A 428 2.90 3.42 7.33
N GLU A 429 1.97 4.31 7.07
CA GLU A 429 2.07 5.34 6.01
C GLU A 429 3.21 6.31 6.26
N LEU A 430 3.46 6.64 7.54
CA LEU A 430 4.59 7.48 7.90
C LEU A 430 5.92 6.75 7.71
N GLN A 431 5.98 5.47 8.11
CA GLN A 431 7.18 4.67 7.92
C GLN A 431 7.50 4.49 6.42
N GLN A 432 6.49 4.27 5.58
CA GLN A 432 6.63 4.22 4.13
C GLN A 432 7.18 5.53 3.56
N ALA A 433 6.61 6.67 3.94
CA ALA A 433 7.06 7.98 3.46
C ALA A 433 8.52 8.27 3.86
N ILE A 434 8.94 7.91 5.08
CA ILE A 434 10.31 8.04 5.55
C ILE A 434 11.26 7.17 4.71
N LEU A 435 10.91 5.91 4.47
CA LEU A 435 11.73 4.99 3.67
C LEU A 435 11.83 5.44 2.21
N GLN A 436 10.75 5.98 1.64
CA GLN A 436 10.75 6.57 0.29
C GLN A 436 11.69 7.77 0.20
N TYR A 437 11.68 8.64 1.21
CA TYR A 437 12.61 9.77 1.31
C TYR A 437 14.07 9.29 1.42
N GLU A 438 14.36 8.28 2.25
CA GLU A 438 15.70 7.69 2.36
C GLU A 438 16.17 7.07 1.03
N ALA A 439 15.28 6.39 0.31
CA ALA A 439 15.58 5.84 -1.01
C ALA A 439 15.86 6.96 -2.04
N ALA A 440 15.12 8.08 -1.98
CA ALA A 440 15.35 9.24 -2.85
C ALA A 440 16.71 9.89 -2.57
N LEU A 441 17.09 10.07 -1.30
CA LEU A 441 18.41 10.55 -0.90
C LEU A 441 19.55 9.66 -1.44
N LEU A 442 19.36 8.36 -1.39
CA LEU A 442 20.35 7.42 -1.91
C LEU A 442 20.47 7.52 -3.43
N ARG A 443 19.33 7.64 -4.16
CA ARG A 443 19.32 7.86 -5.61
C ARG A 443 19.96 9.19 -6.00
N GLU A 444 19.75 10.25 -5.22
CA GLU A 444 20.43 11.54 -5.40
C GLU A 444 21.94 11.40 -5.24
N GLY A 445 22.41 10.70 -4.21
CA GLY A 445 23.82 10.42 -3.98
C GLY A 445 24.48 9.61 -5.11
N VAL A 446 23.76 8.62 -5.68
CA VAL A 446 24.21 7.88 -6.88
C VAL A 446 24.33 8.83 -8.07
N ALA A 447 23.31 9.66 -8.33
CA ALA A 447 23.34 10.59 -9.45
C ALA A 447 24.44 11.67 -9.31
N ALA A 448 24.75 12.07 -8.09
CA ALA A 448 25.90 12.97 -7.82
C ALA A 448 27.24 12.30 -8.15
N ASN A 449 27.41 11.01 -7.84
CA ASN A 449 28.62 10.26 -8.25
C ASN A 449 28.66 10.09 -9.78
N ASP A 450 27.51 9.75 -10.40
CA ASP A 450 27.43 9.55 -11.86
C ASP A 450 27.63 10.86 -12.66
N SER A 451 27.59 12.04 -12.03
CA SER A 451 27.92 13.33 -12.66
C SER A 451 29.42 13.62 -12.71
N LEU A 452 30.25 12.88 -11.98
CA LEU A 452 31.70 13.06 -11.99
C LEU A 452 32.31 12.63 -13.34
N PRO A 453 33.50 13.17 -13.70
CA PRO A 453 34.34 12.64 -14.77
C PRO A 453 34.68 11.17 -14.53
N GLU A 454 35.01 10.45 -15.57
CA GLU A 454 35.51 9.08 -15.52
C GLU A 454 37.03 9.08 -15.32
N LEU A 455 37.49 8.33 -14.36
CA LEU A 455 38.92 8.07 -14.15
C LEU A 455 39.06 6.62 -13.69
N ASP A 456 39.59 5.79 -14.57
CA ASP A 456 39.74 4.36 -14.32
C ASP A 456 41.22 3.98 -14.23
N LEU A 457 41.55 3.23 -13.21
CA LEU A 457 42.85 2.55 -13.07
C LEU A 457 42.69 1.16 -13.69
N ILE A 458 43.59 0.86 -14.65
CA ILE A 458 43.67 -0.44 -15.32
C ILE A 458 44.95 -1.09 -14.86
N LEU A 459 44.84 -2.29 -14.32
CA LEU A 459 45.98 -3.16 -13.97
C LEU A 459 45.77 -4.49 -14.69
N GLU A 460 46.73 -4.90 -15.49
CA GLU A 460 46.68 -6.16 -16.21
C GLU A 460 48.03 -6.86 -16.11
N TYR A 461 47.98 -8.16 -15.89
CA TYR A 461 49.10 -9.04 -15.93
C TYR A 461 48.82 -10.17 -16.92
N ASN A 462 49.73 -10.39 -17.84
CA ASN A 462 49.63 -11.39 -18.88
C ASN A 462 50.81 -12.35 -18.78
N ALA A 463 50.52 -13.64 -18.77
CA ALA A 463 51.53 -14.69 -18.98
C ALA A 463 51.24 -15.38 -20.30
N GLN A 464 52.25 -15.48 -21.18
CA GLN A 464 52.09 -16.02 -22.52
C GLN A 464 53.05 -17.20 -22.75
N GLY A 465 52.52 -18.26 -23.34
CA GLY A 465 53.28 -19.40 -23.84
C GLY A 465 52.95 -19.65 -25.32
N GLY A 466 53.84 -20.26 -26.06
CA GLY A 466 53.61 -20.55 -27.47
C GLY A 466 54.40 -21.76 -27.96
N THR A 467 53.82 -22.50 -28.90
CA THR A 467 54.47 -23.66 -29.56
C THR A 467 54.22 -23.66 -31.04
N ASP A 468 55.19 -24.22 -31.75
CA ASP A 468 55.16 -24.42 -33.19
C ASP A 468 54.23 -25.58 -33.54
N GLY A 469 53.01 -25.30 -34.07
CA GLY A 469 52.07 -26.31 -34.53
C GLY A 469 51.61 -27.34 -33.47
N GLY A 470 51.65 -26.94 -32.19
CA GLY A 470 51.34 -27.84 -31.07
C GLY A 470 49.87 -27.83 -30.66
N SER A 471 49.55 -28.68 -29.69
CA SER A 471 48.24 -28.67 -29.04
C SER A 471 48.12 -27.53 -28.00
N PHE A 472 46.93 -27.14 -27.62
CA PHE A 472 46.69 -26.14 -26.55
C PHE A 472 47.39 -26.50 -25.23
N SER A 473 47.52 -27.83 -24.92
CA SER A 473 48.19 -28.25 -23.69
C SER A 473 49.71 -28.07 -23.76
N SER A 474 50.34 -28.17 -24.95
CA SER A 474 51.76 -27.89 -25.11
C SER A 474 52.06 -26.40 -24.99
N ALA A 475 51.21 -25.53 -25.56
CA ALA A 475 51.33 -24.08 -25.43
C ALA A 475 51.18 -23.59 -23.98
N PHE A 476 50.36 -24.27 -23.16
CA PHE A 476 50.16 -23.95 -21.75
C PHE A 476 51.37 -24.35 -20.87
N ASN A 477 52.06 -25.44 -21.23
CA ASN A 477 53.16 -25.99 -20.44
C ASN A 477 54.56 -25.57 -20.95
N ASP A 478 54.60 -24.58 -21.85
CA ASP A 478 55.88 -24.10 -22.39
C ASP A 478 56.67 -23.37 -21.29
N GLU A 479 57.94 -23.77 -21.10
CA GLU A 479 58.84 -23.22 -20.08
C GLU A 479 59.42 -21.83 -20.45
N ASP A 480 59.36 -21.44 -21.74
CA ASP A 480 59.83 -20.13 -22.24
C ASP A 480 58.71 -19.07 -22.21
N ASN A 481 57.91 -19.06 -21.17
CA ASN A 481 56.81 -18.13 -21.01
C ASN A 481 57.31 -16.69 -20.88
N GLY A 482 56.76 -15.81 -21.70
CA GLY A 482 56.85 -14.36 -21.54
C GLY A 482 55.83 -13.86 -20.56
N ASP A 483 56.18 -12.87 -19.74
CA ASP A 483 55.24 -12.14 -18.91
C ASP A 483 55.19 -10.65 -19.31
N GLY A 484 54.01 -10.08 -19.13
CA GLY A 484 53.75 -8.67 -19.39
C GLY A 484 52.85 -8.07 -18.33
N HIS A 485 53.00 -6.81 -18.11
CA HIS A 485 52.08 -6.06 -17.25
C HIS A 485 51.68 -4.73 -17.89
N VAL A 486 50.45 -4.30 -17.64
CA VAL A 486 49.93 -2.99 -18.05
C VAL A 486 49.43 -2.26 -16.81
N ILE A 487 49.91 -1.04 -16.63
CA ILE A 487 49.37 -0.11 -15.64
C ILE A 487 48.92 1.11 -16.42
N GLY A 488 47.60 1.34 -16.48
CA GLY A 488 46.99 2.40 -17.27
C GLY A 488 46.08 3.27 -16.45
N LEU A 489 45.91 4.53 -16.86
CA LEU A 489 44.91 5.44 -16.37
C LEU A 489 44.12 5.96 -17.56
N THR A 490 42.80 5.75 -17.54
CA THR A 490 41.90 6.28 -18.54
C THR A 490 41.10 7.42 -17.94
N PHE A 491 41.23 8.63 -18.53
CA PHE A 491 40.43 9.79 -18.14
C PHE A 491 39.49 10.16 -19.29
N SER A 492 38.20 10.32 -18.94
CA SER A 492 37.17 10.71 -19.90
C SER A 492 36.24 11.75 -19.28
N VAL A 493 36.03 12.85 -19.99
CA VAL A 493 35.09 13.89 -19.63
C VAL A 493 34.29 14.33 -20.86
N PRO A 494 32.96 14.29 -20.82
CA PRO A 494 32.15 14.75 -21.95
C PRO A 494 32.25 16.29 -22.07
N LEU A 495 32.39 16.75 -23.30
CA LEU A 495 32.31 18.18 -23.61
C LEU A 495 30.84 18.60 -23.66
N GLY A 496 30.27 18.91 -22.51
CA GLY A 496 28.84 19.22 -22.31
C GLY A 496 28.24 18.32 -21.22
N PHE A 497 27.91 18.91 -20.09
CA PHE A 497 27.42 18.19 -18.90
C PHE A 497 25.90 18.11 -18.80
N ASP A 498 25.16 18.62 -19.79
CA ASP A 498 23.73 18.89 -19.72
C ASP A 498 22.89 17.66 -19.29
N GLU A 499 23.18 16.47 -19.83
CA GLU A 499 22.42 15.27 -19.49
C GLU A 499 22.67 14.83 -18.03
N ARG A 500 23.95 14.79 -17.61
CA ARG A 500 24.33 14.33 -16.27
C ARG A 500 23.88 15.30 -15.20
N ASP A 501 24.06 16.60 -15.45
CA ASP A 501 23.59 17.67 -14.58
C ASP A 501 22.07 17.70 -14.49
N ALA A 502 21.37 17.53 -15.61
CA ALA A 502 19.91 17.44 -15.62
C ALA A 502 19.43 16.22 -14.84
N ARG A 503 20.10 15.06 -14.94
CA ARG A 503 19.79 13.86 -14.17
C ARG A 503 20.00 14.10 -12.67
N TYR A 504 21.11 14.70 -12.27
CA TYR A 504 21.36 15.06 -10.87
C TYR A 504 20.33 16.08 -10.35
N LYS A 505 20.05 17.15 -11.10
CA LYS A 505 19.03 18.16 -10.74
C LYS A 505 17.66 17.51 -10.57
N ARG A 506 17.27 16.61 -11.49
CA ARG A 506 16.01 15.85 -11.39
C ARG A 506 15.97 15.05 -10.09
N ARG A 507 16.99 14.27 -9.77
CA ARG A 507 17.03 13.46 -8.54
C ARG A 507 16.98 14.31 -7.28
N ARG A 508 17.63 15.46 -7.30
CA ARG A 508 17.56 16.44 -6.21
C ARG A 508 16.14 16.99 -6.02
N LEU A 509 15.45 17.32 -7.11
CA LEU A 509 14.06 17.78 -7.05
C LEU A 509 13.11 16.66 -6.56
N GLU A 510 13.34 15.42 -6.98
CA GLU A 510 12.60 14.25 -6.47
C GLU A 510 12.82 14.08 -4.95
N THR A 511 14.03 14.28 -4.44
CA THR A 511 14.32 14.26 -2.99
C THR A 511 13.55 15.35 -2.25
N ILE A 512 13.54 16.59 -2.76
CA ILE A 512 12.76 17.69 -2.19
C ILE A 512 11.26 17.39 -2.23
N GLN A 513 10.78 16.76 -3.30
CA GLN A 513 9.38 16.33 -3.39
C GLN A 513 9.03 15.32 -2.31
N GLN A 514 9.87 14.28 -2.12
CA GLN A 514 9.65 13.26 -1.08
C GLN A 514 9.71 13.87 0.34
N GLU A 515 10.60 14.83 0.55
CA GLU A 515 10.66 15.60 1.80
C GLU A 515 9.34 16.29 2.11
N ARG A 516 8.76 16.99 1.13
CA ARG A 516 7.45 17.64 1.26
C ARG A 516 6.33 16.63 1.44
N GLN A 517 6.44 15.46 0.79
CA GLN A 517 5.47 14.38 0.92
C GLN A 517 5.41 13.83 2.35
N VAL A 518 6.55 13.70 3.03
CA VAL A 518 6.59 13.29 4.46
C VAL A 518 5.82 14.29 5.33
N LEU A 519 6.00 15.59 5.12
CA LEU A 519 5.24 16.61 5.86
C LEU A 519 3.75 16.56 5.57
N ALA A 520 3.37 16.36 4.31
CA ALA A 520 1.96 16.20 3.91
C ALA A 520 1.32 14.97 4.58
N VAL A 521 2.04 13.85 4.63
CA VAL A 521 1.59 12.62 5.30
C VAL A 521 1.37 12.87 6.81
N ILE A 522 2.29 13.58 7.47
CA ILE A 522 2.13 13.95 8.89
C ILE A 522 0.85 14.77 9.09
N SER A 523 0.64 15.80 8.27
CA SER A 523 -0.54 16.65 8.36
C SER A 523 -1.83 15.87 8.13
N THR A 524 -1.84 14.96 7.16
CA THR A 524 -2.98 14.07 6.89
C THR A 524 -3.28 13.14 8.07
N ILE A 525 -2.25 12.50 8.64
CA ILE A 525 -2.39 11.60 9.79
C ILE A 525 -2.95 12.33 11.01
N LEU A 526 -2.42 13.53 11.32
CA LEU A 526 -2.93 14.33 12.43
C LEU A 526 -4.40 14.70 12.23
N THR A 527 -4.78 15.10 11.00
CA THR A 527 -6.17 15.39 10.67
C THR A 527 -7.05 14.14 10.80
N GLU A 528 -6.60 12.97 10.34
CA GLU A 528 -7.34 11.71 10.47
C GLU A 528 -7.57 11.32 11.93
N VAL A 529 -6.57 11.52 12.79
CA VAL A 529 -6.68 11.26 14.23
C VAL A 529 -7.69 12.21 14.88
N ASP A 530 -7.65 13.51 14.53
CA ASP A 530 -8.58 14.50 15.05
C ASP A 530 -10.02 14.21 14.62
N VAL A 531 -10.25 13.86 13.35
CA VAL A 531 -11.56 13.46 12.82
C VAL A 531 -12.07 12.22 13.54
N SER A 532 -11.25 11.16 13.62
CA SER A 532 -11.64 9.91 14.29
C SER A 532 -11.89 10.10 15.78
N ALA A 533 -11.17 11.00 16.44
CA ALA A 533 -11.41 11.35 17.84
C ALA A 533 -12.75 12.09 18.00
N ASN A 534 -13.06 13.02 17.11
CA ASN A 534 -14.35 13.71 17.07
C ASN A 534 -15.51 12.74 16.84
N GLU A 535 -15.38 11.85 15.84
CA GLU A 535 -16.40 10.82 15.57
C GLU A 535 -16.69 9.97 16.80
N TYR A 536 -15.65 9.55 17.53
CA TYR A 536 -15.81 8.79 18.76
C TYR A 536 -16.56 9.58 19.86
N VAL A 537 -16.24 10.88 20.03
CA VAL A 537 -16.92 11.75 20.98
C VAL A 537 -18.39 11.93 20.62
N ILE A 538 -18.67 12.24 19.35
CA ILE A 538 -20.02 12.43 18.82
C ILE A 538 -20.84 11.14 18.98
N ALA A 539 -20.31 9.99 18.58
CA ALA A 539 -20.97 8.70 18.72
C ALA A 539 -21.27 8.36 20.19
N SER A 540 -20.39 8.76 21.10
CA SER A 540 -20.61 8.56 22.55
C SER A 540 -21.72 9.47 23.10
N GLN A 541 -21.81 10.71 22.64
CA GLN A 541 -22.86 11.66 23.02
C GLN A 541 -24.20 11.26 22.43
N ASP A 542 -24.21 10.85 21.15
CA ASP A 542 -25.41 10.37 20.46
C ASP A 542 -26.00 9.14 21.17
N LEU A 543 -25.20 8.17 21.56
CA LEU A 543 -25.67 7.02 22.32
C LEU A 543 -26.44 7.43 23.60
N VAL A 544 -25.95 8.45 24.31
CA VAL A 544 -26.63 8.96 25.52
C VAL A 544 -27.96 9.62 25.17
N ALA A 545 -27.98 10.39 24.08
CA ALA A 545 -29.19 11.07 23.62
C ALA A 545 -30.25 10.05 23.15
N GLN A 546 -29.86 9.06 22.33
CA GLN A 546 -30.78 8.02 21.83
C GLN A 546 -31.37 7.17 22.98
N ARG A 547 -30.56 6.84 24.00
CA ARG A 547 -31.10 6.17 25.20
C ARG A 547 -32.15 6.98 25.95
N ARG A 548 -31.93 8.28 26.09
CA ARG A 548 -32.93 9.17 26.71
C ARG A 548 -34.21 9.23 25.89
N ALA A 549 -34.09 9.33 24.57
CA ALA A 549 -35.23 9.30 23.65
C ALA A 549 -35.99 7.96 23.74
N GLN A 550 -35.30 6.82 23.78
CA GLN A 550 -35.90 5.51 23.97
C GLN A 550 -36.73 5.44 25.27
N LEU A 551 -36.13 5.86 26.40
CA LEU A 551 -36.83 5.88 27.69
C LEU A 551 -38.06 6.78 27.69
N ALA A 552 -38.03 7.91 26.98
CA ALA A 552 -39.19 8.80 26.83
C ALA A 552 -40.27 8.13 25.99
N ALA A 553 -39.93 7.53 24.84
CA ALA A 553 -40.87 6.82 23.99
C ALA A 553 -41.52 5.61 24.71
N GLN A 554 -40.76 4.88 25.50
CA GLN A 554 -41.29 3.77 26.31
C GLN A 554 -42.29 4.23 27.36
N ARG A 555 -42.06 5.39 28.04
CA ARG A 555 -43.04 5.96 28.98
C ARG A 555 -44.30 6.40 28.29
N ASP A 556 -44.17 7.02 27.14
CA ASP A 556 -45.34 7.44 26.32
C ASP A 556 -46.19 6.22 25.93
N LEU A 557 -45.53 5.15 25.42
CA LEU A 557 -46.22 3.89 25.10
C LEU A 557 -46.97 3.30 26.30
N VAL A 558 -46.32 3.26 27.47
CA VAL A 558 -46.98 2.74 28.68
C VAL A 558 -48.23 3.55 29.04
N THR A 559 -48.13 4.87 28.96
CA THR A 559 -49.27 5.77 29.22
C THR A 559 -50.42 5.55 28.25
N LEU A 560 -50.12 5.50 26.95
CA LEU A 560 -51.15 5.30 25.91
C LEU A 560 -51.75 3.90 25.96
N ARG A 561 -50.96 2.87 26.28
CA ARG A 561 -51.47 1.50 26.46
C ARG A 561 -52.39 1.37 27.66
N ASN A 562 -52.04 1.99 28.79
CA ASN A 562 -52.93 2.00 29.97
C ASN A 562 -54.24 2.72 29.64
N ARG A 563 -54.16 3.89 28.99
CA ARG A 563 -55.36 4.65 28.57
C ARG A 563 -56.25 3.85 27.60
N TRP A 564 -55.68 3.06 26.71
CA TRP A 564 -56.40 2.15 25.82
C TRP A 564 -57.08 1.01 26.58
N ASN A 565 -56.38 0.43 27.55
CA ASN A 565 -56.90 -0.71 28.33
C ASN A 565 -57.96 -0.30 29.36
N ASP A 566 -57.84 0.89 29.97
CA ASP A 566 -58.77 1.40 30.98
C ASP A 566 -60.13 1.83 30.38
N GLY A 567 -60.24 1.77 29.06
CA GLY A 567 -61.44 2.20 28.33
C GLY A 567 -61.39 3.67 27.92
N VAL A 568 -61.78 3.93 26.70
CA VAL A 568 -61.77 5.28 26.10
C VAL A 568 -63.20 5.82 26.13
N GLY A 569 -63.39 7.04 26.59
CA GLY A 569 -64.72 7.70 26.57
C GLY A 569 -65.29 7.81 25.14
N GLU A 570 -66.63 7.91 25.03
CA GLU A 570 -67.33 7.97 23.75
C GLU A 570 -66.69 8.99 22.78
N GLY A 571 -66.42 8.55 21.56
CA GLY A 571 -65.81 9.34 20.45
C GLY A 571 -64.32 9.52 20.45
N GLN A 572 -63.55 9.09 21.44
CA GLN A 572 -62.09 9.22 21.49
C GLN A 572 -61.31 7.94 21.06
N GLY A 573 -62.00 6.82 20.83
CA GLY A 573 -61.42 5.49 20.57
C GLY A 573 -60.42 5.48 19.39
N ILE A 574 -60.81 6.05 18.26
CA ILE A 574 -59.97 6.10 17.04
C ILE A 574 -58.71 6.90 17.26
N ALA A 575 -58.77 8.06 17.95
CA ALA A 575 -57.61 8.92 18.19
C ALA A 575 -56.62 8.26 19.16
N VAL A 576 -57.08 7.67 20.25
CA VAL A 576 -56.22 6.98 21.24
C VAL A 576 -55.57 5.75 20.64
N PHE A 577 -56.34 4.97 19.87
CA PHE A 577 -55.78 3.80 19.18
C PHE A 577 -54.72 4.18 18.13
N SER A 578 -54.99 5.23 17.35
CA SER A 578 -54.00 5.75 16.40
C SER A 578 -52.71 6.20 17.09
N ALA A 579 -52.84 6.97 18.17
CA ALA A 579 -51.69 7.40 18.98
C ALA A 579 -50.93 6.22 19.59
N LEU A 580 -51.64 5.15 20.01
CA LEU A 580 -51.04 3.94 20.52
C LEU A 580 -50.19 3.21 19.44
N LEU A 581 -50.72 3.05 18.23
CA LEU A 581 -50.01 2.46 17.11
C LEU A 581 -48.77 3.25 16.76
N ASP A 582 -48.90 4.57 16.63
CA ASP A 582 -47.74 5.47 16.36
C ASP A 582 -46.70 5.41 17.48
N SER A 583 -47.13 5.21 18.76
CA SER A 583 -46.18 5.07 19.86
C SER A 583 -45.39 3.75 19.84
N TYR A 584 -45.99 2.65 19.38
CA TYR A 584 -45.28 1.39 19.16
C TYR A 584 -44.18 1.56 18.09
N GLU A 585 -44.46 2.24 16.99
CA GLU A 585 -43.47 2.55 15.96
C GLU A 585 -42.34 3.45 16.48
N ARG A 586 -42.68 4.52 17.25
CA ARG A 586 -41.68 5.40 17.88
C ARG A 586 -40.75 4.66 18.83
N VAL A 587 -41.27 3.73 19.64
CA VAL A 587 -40.46 2.90 20.53
C VAL A 587 -39.54 2.02 19.72
N GLN A 588 -40.03 1.32 18.69
CA GLN A 588 -39.20 0.45 17.85
C GLN A 588 -38.13 1.26 17.14
N GLN A 589 -38.44 2.44 16.60
CA GLN A 589 -37.46 3.31 15.96
C GLN A 589 -36.38 3.81 16.95
N ALA A 590 -36.79 4.17 18.17
CA ALA A 590 -35.87 4.57 19.22
C ALA A 590 -34.95 3.40 19.67
N GLU A 591 -35.48 2.17 19.79
CA GLU A 591 -34.70 0.97 20.09
C GLU A 591 -33.69 0.66 18.98
N GLN A 592 -34.10 0.80 17.71
CA GLN A 592 -33.20 0.64 16.56
C GLN A 592 -32.10 1.71 16.58
N SER A 593 -32.44 2.98 16.88
CA SER A 593 -31.46 4.06 16.99
C SER A 593 -30.43 3.78 18.10
N VAL A 594 -30.84 3.23 19.25
CA VAL A 594 -29.92 2.84 20.32
C VAL A 594 -29.00 1.68 19.90
N ALA A 595 -29.53 0.66 19.20
CA ALA A 595 -28.72 -0.46 18.71
C ALA A 595 -27.66 0.03 17.71
N THR A 596 -28.06 0.90 16.78
CA THR A 596 -27.17 1.55 15.80
C THR A 596 -26.13 2.43 16.49
N ALA A 597 -26.52 3.28 17.42
CA ALA A 597 -25.60 4.17 18.14
C ALA A 597 -24.54 3.40 18.95
N ARG A 598 -24.90 2.25 19.52
CA ARG A 598 -23.93 1.34 20.19
C ARG A 598 -22.89 0.82 19.21
N ALA A 599 -23.31 0.27 18.08
CA ALA A 599 -22.41 -0.25 17.07
C ALA A 599 -21.53 0.85 16.48
N THR A 600 -22.11 2.02 16.17
CA THR A 600 -21.38 3.20 15.66
C THR A 600 -20.27 3.63 16.62
N ARG A 601 -20.52 3.63 17.94
CA ARG A 601 -19.49 3.96 18.92
C ARG A 601 -18.33 2.95 18.91
N GLU A 602 -18.62 1.65 18.82
CA GLU A 602 -17.57 0.61 18.73
C GLU A 602 -16.77 0.73 17.42
N ILE A 603 -17.44 0.97 16.31
CA ILE A 603 -16.78 1.22 15.01
C ILE A 603 -15.91 2.49 15.07
N ALA A 604 -16.40 3.57 15.69
CA ALA A 604 -15.60 4.79 15.88
C ALA A 604 -14.37 4.54 16.78
N SER A 605 -14.50 3.67 17.80
CA SER A 605 -13.37 3.24 18.62
C SER A 605 -12.32 2.47 17.82
N ALA A 606 -12.75 1.60 16.91
CA ALA A 606 -11.86 0.86 16.03
C ALA A 606 -11.18 1.79 14.99
N ASN A 607 -11.94 2.73 14.41
CA ASN A 607 -11.40 3.77 13.53
C ASN A 607 -10.31 4.60 14.21
N LEU A 608 -10.56 5.04 15.45
CA LEU A 608 -9.57 5.77 16.23
C LEU A 608 -8.32 4.94 16.53
N ALA A 609 -8.48 3.64 16.82
CA ALA A 609 -7.35 2.73 17.03
C ALA A 609 -6.52 2.57 15.74
N ARG A 610 -7.17 2.48 14.57
CA ARG A 610 -6.49 2.46 13.28
C ARG A 610 -5.81 3.80 12.98
N ALA A 611 -6.50 4.91 13.16
CA ALA A 611 -5.94 6.24 12.94
C ALA A 611 -4.67 6.50 13.78
N ARG A 612 -4.54 5.85 14.94
CA ARG A 612 -3.35 5.87 15.79
C ARG A 612 -2.31 4.80 15.44
N GLY A 613 -2.58 3.90 14.49
CA GLY A 613 -1.71 2.78 14.14
C GLY A 613 -1.61 1.69 15.21
N VAL A 614 -2.60 1.58 16.09
CA VAL A 614 -2.57 0.61 17.21
C VAL A 614 -3.63 -0.51 17.09
N LEU A 615 -4.30 -0.61 15.94
CA LEU A 615 -5.36 -1.61 15.76
C LEU A 615 -4.83 -3.03 15.90
N LEU A 616 -3.72 -3.38 15.23
CA LEU A 616 -3.08 -4.70 15.39
C LEU A 616 -2.63 -4.95 16.83
N LYS A 617 -2.06 -3.93 17.47
CA LYS A 617 -1.60 -4.02 18.86
C LYS A 617 -2.77 -4.22 19.84
N ARG A 618 -3.94 -3.62 19.57
CA ARG A 618 -5.18 -3.82 20.34
C ARG A 618 -5.60 -5.30 20.33
N TRP A 619 -5.41 -5.98 19.19
CA TRP A 619 -5.70 -7.42 19.06
C TRP A 619 -4.52 -8.32 19.43
N GLY A 620 -3.42 -7.77 19.92
CA GLY A 620 -2.22 -8.54 20.26
C GLY A 620 -1.56 -9.20 19.05
N LEU A 621 -1.72 -8.62 17.85
CA LEU A 621 -1.15 -9.13 16.62
C LEU A 621 0.19 -8.48 16.33
N LYS A 622 1.11 -9.27 15.75
CA LYS A 622 2.41 -8.82 15.25
C LYS A 622 2.63 -9.38 13.86
N THR A 623 3.35 -8.62 13.03
CA THR A 623 3.88 -9.12 11.77
C THR A 623 5.02 -10.10 12.06
N ASP A 624 4.95 -11.29 11.52
CA ASP A 624 5.97 -12.35 11.62
C ASP A 624 6.34 -12.86 10.23
N ILE A 625 7.60 -13.26 10.07
CA ILE A 625 8.09 -13.84 8.83
C ILE A 625 8.11 -15.36 9.05
N GLN A 626 7.29 -16.08 8.28
CA GLN A 626 7.27 -17.54 8.28
C GLN A 626 7.78 -18.06 6.94
N LYS A 627 8.43 -19.21 6.94
CA LYS A 627 8.70 -19.95 5.72
C LYS A 627 7.46 -20.75 5.35
N ASP A 628 7.03 -20.63 4.11
CA ASP A 628 5.94 -21.44 3.57
C ASP A 628 6.43 -22.87 3.26
N ILE A 629 5.48 -23.77 2.92
CA ILE A 629 5.74 -25.17 2.50
C ILE A 629 6.77 -25.25 1.35
N ARG A 630 6.92 -24.17 0.57
CA ARG A 630 7.91 -24.02 -0.51
C ARG A 630 9.25 -23.42 -0.07
N ASP A 631 9.50 -23.32 1.24
CA ASP A 631 10.68 -22.70 1.86
C ASP A 631 10.84 -21.18 1.56
N GLU A 632 9.81 -20.55 0.99
CA GLU A 632 9.79 -19.12 0.70
C GLU A 632 9.31 -18.30 1.90
N PRO A 633 9.87 -17.11 2.15
CA PRO A 633 9.44 -16.26 3.25
C PRO A 633 8.05 -15.71 2.97
N THR A 634 7.08 -16.03 3.82
CA THR A 634 5.75 -15.42 3.82
C THR A 634 5.55 -14.56 5.04
N TYR A 635 4.93 -13.41 4.86
CA TYR A 635 4.64 -12.47 5.96
C TYR A 635 3.23 -12.74 6.48
N LYS A 636 3.13 -13.06 7.77
CA LYS A 636 1.85 -13.37 8.43
C LYS A 636 1.69 -12.55 9.69
N LEU A 637 0.44 -12.32 10.09
CA LEU A 637 0.13 -11.77 11.40
C LEU A 637 0.05 -12.92 12.41
N LYS A 638 0.74 -12.76 13.54
CA LYS A 638 0.73 -13.71 14.65
C LYS A 638 0.20 -13.06 15.92
N ARG A 639 -0.50 -13.84 16.72
CA ARG A 639 -0.85 -13.45 18.09
C ARG A 639 0.43 -13.38 18.93
N LYS A 640 0.52 -12.32 19.76
CA LYS A 640 1.57 -12.15 20.77
C LYS A 640 1.53 -13.25 21.81
#